data_e8d42f546812e151e7d310f256429fe7
#
_entry.id   e8d42f546812e151e7d310f256429fe7
#
_cell.length_a   1.000
_cell.length_b   1.000
_cell.length_c   1.000
_cell.angle_alpha   90.00
_cell.angle_beta   90.00
_cell.angle_gamma   90.00
#
_symmetry.space_group_name_H-M   'P 1'
#
loop_
_entity.id
_entity.type
_entity.pdbx_description
1 polymer ?
#
loop_
_entity_poly.entity_id
_entity_poly.type
_entity_poly.pdbx_seq_one_letter_code
_entity_poly.pdbx_strand_id
1 'polypeptide(L)'
;MRRVINIDKDWKFSKEAFSVPSTFPSDWESIDLPYTFNGDDGQDGGNDYYRGKGYFAKSLAKSDMPDGEEVYLQLDGVNSTGTVYFNGKEICVHNGGYSTFRVKLDDIKDENLLVVVADNSPNDYVYPQVADFTFYGGIYRDVSLIGVGKNHFDLDFYGAPGIAVTPEISGDDAKITVDAYCDGEVEFEISDGNEVVARAKASGKNPSAKLEIKDVHLWNGVDDPFLYTAVAKLIVDGEAVDEVKTRFGCRTFEIDAQKGFILNGREYPLRGVSRHQDRPHIGNALLPEHHKEDMDLICEMGANTIRLAHYQHAQYFYDLCDERGIVVWAEIPYISKHLEKGVENTKSQMKELIYQNYNHPSIVVWGLSNEITMGGATSPIVENHKMLNDLVHSLDKTRLTTEAVLTACNINEEYVHISDVLSYNHYFGWYGGDVSMYGNWFDTFHKKYPNKAIGMSEYGCEALNWHTSHPEQGDYTEEYQAYYHEEVIKQIAKRPYLWATHVWNMFDFAADARAEGGENGMNHKGLVTFDRKYKKDSFYAYQAWLSKKPMLHICAKRYVDRVEDVTKVTVYTNLDEVELFANGESVGKKKKGEFPFFHFEVKNEGETTLVAKAGDLTDEAQIRKVDKFNEDYRLKEEGAVINWFEIETPAGYYSVNDTLGDILSTFRGKICAVKLLLKMKKALTPDGPKQKGKKKGAEVMGFKLSDINKTMIDMLKGFTVKRGLMMLGGKFTKEQILEINAMLNKVKKK
;
A
#
# COMPACT_ATOMS: atom_id res chain seq x y z
N MET A 1 14.47 0.75 -36.56
CA MET A 1 13.27 0.70 -35.67
C MET A 1 13.58 -0.16 -34.46
N ARG A 2 13.19 0.31 -33.29
CA ARG A 2 13.35 -0.38 -31.98
C ARG A 2 12.76 -1.80 -32.01
N ARG A 3 13.46 -2.76 -31.41
CA ARG A 3 12.99 -4.12 -31.18
C ARG A 3 13.15 -4.47 -29.69
N VAL A 4 12.13 -5.05 -29.08
CA VAL A 4 12.13 -5.46 -27.67
C VAL A 4 11.91 -6.96 -27.61
N ILE A 5 12.76 -7.67 -26.88
CA ILE A 5 12.66 -9.12 -26.64
C ILE A 5 12.63 -9.35 -25.13
N ASN A 6 11.56 -9.95 -24.63
CA ASN A 6 11.50 -10.42 -23.24
C ASN A 6 12.41 -11.63 -23.07
N ILE A 7 13.20 -11.65 -21.99
CA ILE A 7 14.14 -12.72 -21.69
C ILE A 7 13.93 -13.38 -20.32
N ASP A 8 12.71 -13.40 -19.83
CA ASP A 8 12.37 -13.91 -18.49
C ASP A 8 12.56 -15.41 -18.31
N LYS A 9 12.60 -16.19 -19.40
CA LYS A 9 12.73 -17.63 -19.33
C LYS A 9 14.17 -18.12 -19.15
N ASP A 10 14.33 -19.33 -18.60
CA ASP A 10 15.59 -20.07 -18.57
C ASP A 10 16.75 -19.36 -17.86
N TRP A 11 16.50 -18.81 -16.68
CA TRP A 11 17.53 -18.26 -15.81
C TRP A 11 18.07 -19.32 -14.85
N LYS A 12 19.28 -19.10 -14.36
CA LYS A 12 19.91 -19.84 -13.28
C LYS A 12 20.05 -18.98 -12.04
N PHE A 13 19.73 -19.53 -10.87
CA PHE A 13 19.69 -18.81 -9.59
C PHE A 13 20.48 -19.50 -8.51
N SER A 14 21.17 -18.73 -7.64
CA SER A 14 21.78 -19.21 -6.41
C SER A 14 21.83 -18.14 -5.32
N LYS A 15 21.44 -18.51 -4.09
CA LYS A 15 21.71 -17.73 -2.86
C LYS A 15 23.09 -18.05 -2.25
N GLU A 16 23.70 -19.19 -2.62
CA GLU A 16 24.90 -19.73 -2.01
C GLU A 16 26.18 -19.34 -2.75
N ALA A 17 26.06 -18.67 -3.88
CA ALA A 17 27.22 -18.17 -4.63
C ALA A 17 27.94 -17.07 -3.85
N PHE A 18 29.28 -17.14 -3.80
CA PHE A 18 30.12 -16.15 -3.12
C PHE A 18 30.78 -15.16 -4.06
N SER A 19 30.70 -15.41 -5.37
CA SER A 19 31.28 -14.57 -6.41
C SER A 19 30.50 -14.71 -7.71
N VAL A 20 30.64 -13.71 -8.57
CA VAL A 20 30.10 -13.72 -9.94
C VAL A 20 30.74 -14.88 -10.71
N PRO A 21 29.97 -15.77 -11.34
CA PRO A 21 30.49 -16.87 -12.13
C PRO A 21 31.20 -16.36 -13.39
N SER A 22 32.32 -17.01 -13.76
CA SER A 22 33.07 -16.70 -14.99
C SER A 22 32.55 -17.47 -16.22
N THR A 23 31.74 -18.50 -15.99
CA THR A 23 31.08 -19.33 -17.00
C THR A 23 29.65 -19.59 -16.60
N PHE A 24 28.79 -19.94 -17.56
CA PHE A 24 27.38 -20.21 -17.26
C PHE A 24 27.24 -21.36 -16.25
N PRO A 25 26.60 -21.13 -15.08
CA PRO A 25 26.50 -22.09 -13.99
C PRO A 25 25.32 -23.05 -14.21
N SER A 26 25.53 -24.08 -15.00
CA SER A 26 24.48 -25.05 -15.38
C SER A 26 23.91 -25.85 -14.20
N ASP A 27 24.64 -25.95 -13.09
CA ASP A 27 24.27 -26.64 -11.86
C ASP A 27 23.42 -25.82 -10.88
N TRP A 28 23.26 -24.51 -11.13
CA TRP A 28 22.36 -23.67 -10.32
C TRP A 28 20.88 -24.01 -10.59
N GLU A 29 20.02 -23.61 -9.67
CA GLU A 29 18.57 -23.75 -9.80
C GLU A 29 18.06 -23.13 -11.10
N SER A 30 17.16 -23.82 -11.82
CA SER A 30 16.48 -23.26 -13.00
C SER A 30 15.24 -22.52 -12.58
N ILE A 31 15.13 -21.28 -12.96
CA ILE A 31 13.98 -20.42 -12.67
C ILE A 31 13.55 -19.64 -13.90
N ASP A 32 12.30 -19.17 -13.86
CA ASP A 32 11.78 -18.12 -14.72
C ASP A 32 11.54 -16.84 -13.91
N LEU A 33 11.65 -15.68 -14.57
CA LEU A 33 11.28 -14.40 -13.99
C LEU A 33 9.79 -14.11 -14.26
N PRO A 34 9.14 -13.28 -13.45
CA PRO A 34 9.63 -12.65 -12.23
C PRO A 34 9.87 -13.64 -11.09
N TYR A 35 10.88 -13.41 -10.26
CA TYR A 35 11.26 -14.30 -9.17
C TYR A 35 11.72 -13.54 -7.93
N THR A 36 11.28 -13.99 -6.76
CA THR A 36 11.82 -13.58 -5.45
C THR A 36 12.33 -14.79 -4.69
N PHE A 37 13.46 -14.62 -4.03
CA PHE A 37 14.01 -15.66 -3.18
C PHE A 37 13.46 -15.63 -1.73
N ASN A 38 12.47 -14.77 -1.45
CA ASN A 38 11.79 -14.63 -0.16
C ASN A 38 10.28 -14.99 -0.24
N GLY A 39 9.89 -15.79 -1.23
CA GLY A 39 8.48 -16.12 -1.41
C GLY A 39 7.85 -16.85 -0.24
N ASP A 40 8.61 -17.70 0.47
CA ASP A 40 8.18 -18.45 1.65
C ASP A 40 8.71 -17.84 2.94
N ASP A 41 10.04 -17.74 3.09
CA ASP A 41 10.70 -17.25 4.30
C ASP A 41 10.41 -15.78 4.65
N GLY A 42 9.88 -15.01 3.74
CA GLY A 42 9.45 -13.62 3.98
C GLY A 42 7.99 -13.47 4.41
N GLN A 43 7.31 -14.60 4.68
CA GLN A 43 5.88 -14.65 4.98
C GLN A 43 5.52 -15.52 6.19
N ASP A 44 6.50 -16.20 6.80
CA ASP A 44 6.30 -17.14 7.91
C ASP A 44 6.55 -16.54 9.30
N GLY A 45 6.98 -15.27 9.35
CA GLY A 45 7.24 -14.52 10.57
C GLY A 45 8.60 -14.88 11.18
N GLY A 46 8.95 -14.19 12.26
CA GLY A 46 10.22 -14.42 12.95
C GLY A 46 11.22 -13.28 12.78
N ASN A 47 11.08 -12.44 11.77
CA ASN A 47 12.03 -11.38 11.42
C ASN A 47 13.43 -11.94 11.11
N ASP A 48 13.47 -13.07 10.45
CA ASP A 48 14.72 -13.81 10.15
C ASP A 48 14.84 -14.25 8.68
N TYR A 49 13.94 -13.79 7.80
CA TYR A 49 14.02 -14.06 6.37
C TYR A 49 15.38 -13.65 5.78
N TYR A 50 15.79 -14.34 4.74
CA TYR A 50 17.08 -14.10 4.11
C TYR A 50 17.20 -12.67 3.57
N ARG A 51 18.17 -11.93 4.08
CA ARG A 51 18.57 -10.60 3.57
C ARG A 51 20.04 -10.66 3.16
N GLY A 52 20.27 -10.74 1.86
CA GLY A 52 21.58 -10.97 1.27
C GLY A 52 21.56 -10.91 -0.25
N LYS A 53 22.60 -11.48 -0.86
CA LYS A 53 22.77 -11.48 -2.31
C LYS A 53 22.14 -12.72 -2.94
N GLY A 54 21.31 -12.51 -3.96
CA GLY A 54 20.87 -13.53 -4.91
C GLY A 54 21.53 -13.32 -6.27
N TYR A 55 22.11 -14.37 -6.82
CA TYR A 55 22.83 -14.35 -8.10
C TYR A 55 21.96 -14.99 -9.18
N PHE A 56 21.69 -14.21 -10.24
CA PHE A 56 20.89 -14.62 -11.38
C PHE A 56 21.80 -14.65 -12.62
N ALA A 57 21.86 -15.76 -13.31
CA ALA A 57 22.72 -15.92 -14.47
C ALA A 57 21.93 -16.38 -15.70
N LYS A 58 22.24 -15.80 -16.87
CA LYS A 58 21.63 -16.17 -18.14
C LYS A 58 22.69 -16.23 -19.23
N SER A 59 22.66 -17.29 -20.04
CA SER A 59 23.42 -17.39 -21.28
C SER A 59 22.65 -16.70 -22.40
N LEU A 60 23.31 -15.85 -23.18
CA LEU A 60 22.74 -15.09 -24.28
C LEU A 60 23.59 -15.30 -25.56
N ALA A 61 23.08 -16.07 -26.51
CA ALA A 61 23.68 -16.15 -27.82
C ALA A 61 23.43 -14.85 -28.59
N LYS A 62 24.38 -14.39 -29.37
CA LYS A 62 24.22 -13.18 -30.21
C LYS A 62 23.04 -13.30 -31.17
N SER A 63 22.75 -14.50 -31.65
CA SER A 63 21.61 -14.80 -32.53
C SER A 63 20.25 -14.56 -31.88
N ASP A 64 20.18 -14.59 -30.54
CA ASP A 64 18.95 -14.45 -29.77
C ASP A 64 18.73 -13.01 -29.28
N MET A 65 19.69 -12.11 -29.59
CA MET A 65 19.58 -10.70 -29.26
C MET A 65 18.79 -9.96 -30.36
N PRO A 66 18.12 -8.85 -30.00
CA PRO A 66 17.43 -8.04 -31.00
C PRO A 66 18.44 -7.42 -31.99
N ASP A 67 18.04 -7.35 -33.25
CA ASP A 67 18.82 -6.60 -34.26
C ASP A 67 18.95 -5.13 -33.86
N GLY A 68 20.13 -4.55 -33.99
CA GLY A 68 20.41 -3.16 -33.69
C GLY A 68 21.90 -2.88 -33.71
N GLU A 69 22.27 -1.59 -33.81
CA GLU A 69 23.67 -1.14 -33.64
C GLU A 69 24.05 -1.07 -32.16
N GLU A 70 23.02 -0.88 -31.30
CA GLU A 70 23.15 -0.85 -29.87
C GLU A 70 22.10 -1.74 -29.24
N VAL A 71 22.46 -2.45 -28.16
CA VAL A 71 21.59 -3.31 -27.38
C VAL A 71 21.61 -2.85 -25.93
N TYR A 72 20.43 -2.67 -25.34
CA TYR A 72 20.24 -2.31 -23.95
C TYR A 72 19.56 -3.47 -23.22
N LEU A 73 19.96 -3.70 -21.98
CA LEU A 73 19.25 -4.52 -21.02
C LEU A 73 18.32 -3.59 -20.22
N GLN A 74 17.04 -3.93 -20.15
CA GLN A 74 16.07 -3.29 -19.28
C GLN A 74 15.66 -4.24 -18.18
N LEU A 75 15.68 -3.76 -16.92
CA LEU A 75 15.19 -4.47 -15.74
C LEU A 75 14.10 -3.61 -15.08
N ASP A 76 12.90 -4.16 -14.94
CA ASP A 76 11.73 -3.40 -14.44
C ASP A 76 11.62 -3.40 -12.92
N GLY A 77 12.45 -4.19 -12.22
CA GLY A 77 12.55 -4.17 -10.76
C GLY A 77 13.52 -5.21 -10.21
N VAL A 78 14.55 -4.73 -9.52
CA VAL A 78 15.55 -5.57 -8.82
C VAL A 78 15.73 -5.05 -7.40
N ASN A 79 15.26 -5.77 -6.40
CA ASN A 79 15.23 -5.27 -5.03
C ASN A 79 16.38 -5.82 -4.19
N SER A 80 17.07 -4.92 -3.44
CA SER A 80 16.95 -3.47 -3.35
C SER A 80 18.07 -2.75 -4.10
N THR A 81 19.22 -3.42 -4.29
CA THR A 81 20.34 -2.99 -5.16
C THR A 81 20.55 -4.03 -6.24
N GLY A 82 20.51 -3.61 -7.50
CA GLY A 82 20.79 -4.44 -8.65
C GLY A 82 22.19 -4.14 -9.19
N THR A 83 23.08 -5.16 -9.23
CA THR A 83 24.38 -5.03 -9.88
C THR A 83 24.42 -5.93 -11.12
N VAL A 84 24.70 -5.36 -12.28
CA VAL A 84 24.71 -6.05 -13.56
C VAL A 84 26.15 -6.30 -14.02
N TYR A 85 26.43 -7.56 -14.32
CA TYR A 85 27.69 -8.01 -14.91
C TYR A 85 27.43 -8.57 -16.31
N PHE A 86 28.19 -8.13 -17.29
CA PHE A 86 28.15 -8.67 -18.64
C PHE A 86 29.55 -9.14 -19.07
N ASN A 87 29.67 -10.42 -19.45
CA ASN A 87 30.91 -11.09 -19.77
C ASN A 87 32.01 -10.93 -18.70
N GLY A 88 31.57 -10.96 -17.40
CA GLY A 88 32.46 -10.85 -16.24
C GLY A 88 32.81 -9.42 -15.83
N LYS A 89 32.39 -8.40 -16.57
CA LYS A 89 32.61 -6.98 -16.27
C LYS A 89 31.37 -6.40 -15.59
N GLU A 90 31.54 -5.70 -14.46
CA GLU A 90 30.49 -4.89 -13.85
C GLU A 90 30.20 -3.69 -14.77
N ILE A 91 28.93 -3.53 -15.17
CA ILE A 91 28.52 -2.48 -16.11
C ILE A 91 27.49 -1.51 -15.52
N CYS A 92 26.78 -1.91 -14.43
CA CYS A 92 25.78 -1.06 -13.79
C CYS A 92 25.59 -1.45 -12.33
N VAL A 93 25.35 -0.44 -11.46
CA VAL A 93 24.82 -0.61 -10.10
C VAL A 93 23.63 0.34 -9.97
N HIS A 94 22.46 -0.20 -9.68
CA HIS A 94 21.23 0.57 -9.45
C HIS A 94 20.76 0.40 -8.00
N ASN A 95 20.52 1.54 -7.33
CA ASN A 95 20.09 1.61 -5.94
C ASN A 95 18.63 2.08 -5.85
N GLY A 96 17.72 1.17 -5.57
CA GLY A 96 16.28 1.40 -5.50
C GLY A 96 15.54 0.23 -6.15
N GLY A 97 14.77 -0.50 -5.35
CA GLY A 97 14.23 -1.79 -5.77
C GLY A 97 12.97 -1.74 -6.64
N TYR A 98 12.41 -0.56 -6.94
CA TYR A 98 11.02 -0.46 -7.40
C TYR A 98 10.84 0.23 -8.75
N SER A 99 11.91 0.73 -9.35
CA SER A 99 11.89 1.44 -10.62
C SER A 99 12.62 0.67 -11.73
N THR A 100 12.24 0.97 -12.96
CA THR A 100 12.92 0.46 -14.16
C THR A 100 14.27 1.15 -14.34
N PHE A 101 15.28 0.37 -14.69
CA PHE A 101 16.56 0.89 -15.14
C PHE A 101 17.08 0.15 -16.37
N ARG A 102 17.94 0.82 -17.12
CA ARG A 102 18.51 0.29 -18.35
C ARG A 102 20.03 0.41 -18.33
N VAL A 103 20.70 -0.48 -19.04
CA VAL A 103 22.14 -0.44 -19.22
C VAL A 103 22.50 -0.95 -20.61
N LYS A 104 23.39 -0.23 -21.30
CA LYS A 104 23.90 -0.63 -22.59
C LYS A 104 24.83 -1.85 -22.47
N LEU A 105 24.67 -2.82 -23.35
CA LEU A 105 25.52 -4.00 -23.45
C LEU A 105 26.60 -3.73 -24.52
N ASP A 106 27.85 -3.53 -24.06
CA ASP A 106 29.02 -3.40 -24.93
C ASP A 106 29.77 -4.74 -25.04
N ASP A 107 30.65 -4.86 -26.01
CA ASP A 107 31.52 -6.03 -26.26
C ASP A 107 30.72 -7.36 -26.41
N ILE A 108 29.64 -7.32 -27.18
CA ILE A 108 28.82 -8.50 -27.49
C ILE A 108 29.62 -9.52 -28.30
N LYS A 109 29.71 -10.76 -27.76
CA LYS A 109 30.36 -11.93 -28.38
C LYS A 109 29.30 -12.86 -28.95
N ASP A 110 29.73 -13.94 -29.62
CA ASP A 110 28.83 -14.98 -30.13
C ASP A 110 28.03 -15.63 -28.98
N GLU A 111 28.70 -15.90 -27.83
CA GLU A 111 28.11 -16.35 -26.61
C GLU A 111 28.45 -15.39 -25.46
N ASN A 112 27.43 -14.98 -24.69
CA ASN A 112 27.58 -14.01 -23.62
C ASN A 112 27.04 -14.54 -22.33
N LEU A 113 27.63 -14.11 -21.22
CA LEU A 113 27.14 -14.36 -19.87
C LEU A 113 26.64 -13.07 -19.25
N LEU A 114 25.34 -13.02 -19.00
CA LEU A 114 24.69 -11.98 -18.20
C LEU A 114 24.54 -12.50 -16.76
N VAL A 115 24.99 -11.70 -15.79
CA VAL A 115 24.76 -11.98 -14.37
C VAL A 115 24.18 -10.73 -13.71
N VAL A 116 23.06 -10.90 -12.99
CA VAL A 116 22.46 -9.86 -12.18
C VAL A 116 22.51 -10.30 -10.72
N VAL A 117 23.07 -9.45 -9.86
CA VAL A 117 23.10 -9.68 -8.40
C VAL A 117 22.04 -8.77 -7.79
N ALA A 118 21.00 -9.39 -7.21
CA ALA A 118 20.00 -8.70 -6.41
C ALA A 118 20.40 -8.77 -4.95
N ASP A 119 20.57 -7.63 -4.29
CA ASP A 119 21.04 -7.55 -2.92
C ASP A 119 20.04 -6.79 -2.04
N ASN A 120 19.32 -7.49 -1.15
CA ASN A 120 18.41 -6.89 -0.18
C ASN A 120 19.01 -6.79 1.23
N SER A 121 20.34 -6.89 1.36
CA SER A 121 21.05 -6.75 2.64
C SER A 121 20.72 -5.43 3.34
N PRO A 122 20.65 -5.41 4.69
CA PRO A 122 20.53 -4.19 5.44
C PRO A 122 21.69 -3.23 5.16
N ASN A 123 21.36 -1.96 4.90
CA ASN A 123 22.34 -0.89 4.66
C ASN A 123 21.82 0.44 5.22
N ASP A 124 22.58 1.55 5.05
CA ASP A 124 22.23 2.87 5.56
C ASP A 124 22.08 3.94 4.47
N TYR A 125 21.93 3.54 3.20
CA TYR A 125 21.89 4.44 2.05
C TYR A 125 20.82 4.12 1.00
N VAL A 126 20.15 2.96 1.02
CA VAL A 126 19.02 2.61 0.10
C VAL A 126 17.74 2.42 0.89
N TYR A 127 16.66 3.08 0.49
CA TYR A 127 15.33 2.91 1.05
C TYR A 127 14.55 1.78 0.39
N PRO A 128 13.68 1.07 1.15
CA PRO A 128 13.43 1.18 2.60
C PRO A 128 14.36 0.28 3.43
N GLN A 129 14.50 0.54 4.74
CA GLN A 129 15.26 -0.31 5.66
C GLN A 129 14.49 -0.72 6.92
N VAL A 130 13.44 0.03 7.26
CA VAL A 130 12.54 -0.25 8.39
C VAL A 130 11.12 0.08 7.92
N ALA A 131 10.22 -0.90 7.93
CA ALA A 131 8.81 -0.73 7.62
C ALA A 131 8.01 -1.97 8.05
N ASP A 132 6.68 -1.86 8.03
CA ASP A 132 5.75 -2.95 8.35
C ASP A 132 5.36 -3.73 7.09
N PHE A 133 6.36 -4.21 6.33
CA PHE A 133 6.21 -5.13 5.20
C PHE A 133 7.54 -5.82 4.87
N THR A 134 7.49 -6.97 4.22
CA THR A 134 8.67 -7.74 3.84
C THR A 134 9.41 -7.10 2.65
N PHE A 135 10.73 -6.99 2.75
CA PHE A 135 11.61 -6.48 1.67
C PHE A 135 12.07 -7.64 0.78
N TYR A 136 11.17 -8.10 -0.07
CA TYR A 136 11.42 -9.23 -0.97
C TYR A 136 12.62 -8.96 -1.90
N GLY A 137 13.64 -9.81 -1.86
CA GLY A 137 14.79 -9.72 -2.75
C GLY A 137 14.61 -10.53 -4.02
N GLY A 138 15.17 -10.06 -5.14
CA GLY A 138 15.14 -10.77 -6.42
C GLY A 138 14.96 -9.86 -7.62
N ILE A 139 14.88 -10.47 -8.80
CA ILE A 139 14.41 -9.85 -10.04
C ILE A 139 12.91 -10.14 -10.15
N TYR A 140 12.10 -9.27 -9.60
CA TYR A 140 10.68 -9.56 -9.36
C TYR A 140 9.73 -8.91 -10.37
N ARG A 141 10.28 -8.37 -11.47
CA ARG A 141 9.58 -7.87 -12.65
C ARG A 141 10.32 -8.30 -13.90
N ASP A 142 9.74 -8.01 -15.06
CA ASP A 142 10.22 -8.45 -16.35
C ASP A 142 11.64 -7.93 -16.66
N VAL A 143 12.36 -8.69 -17.49
CA VAL A 143 13.64 -8.33 -18.05
C VAL A 143 13.58 -8.42 -19.58
N SER A 144 14.05 -7.38 -20.25
CA SER A 144 14.02 -7.31 -21.71
C SER A 144 15.35 -6.83 -22.29
N LEU A 145 15.62 -7.24 -23.53
CA LEU A 145 16.63 -6.67 -24.38
C LEU A 145 15.98 -5.71 -25.38
N ILE A 146 16.58 -4.53 -25.55
CA ILE A 146 16.12 -3.50 -26.48
C ILE A 146 17.23 -3.26 -27.55
N GLY A 147 16.94 -3.59 -28.79
CA GLY A 147 17.82 -3.28 -29.94
C GLY A 147 17.39 -1.97 -30.60
N VAL A 148 18.33 -1.07 -30.80
CA VAL A 148 18.13 0.23 -31.46
C VAL A 148 19.23 0.56 -32.47
N GLY A 149 18.96 1.47 -33.39
CA GLY A 149 19.99 2.09 -34.21
C GLY A 149 20.82 3.08 -33.40
N LYS A 150 21.84 3.67 -34.02
CA LYS A 150 22.70 4.68 -33.39
C LYS A 150 21.93 5.93 -32.97
N ASN A 151 20.92 6.30 -33.77
CA ASN A 151 20.03 7.40 -33.43
C ASN A 151 18.73 6.79 -32.82
N HIS A 152 18.43 7.10 -31.60
CA HIS A 152 17.27 6.60 -30.88
C HIS A 152 16.82 7.56 -29.77
N PHE A 153 15.62 7.40 -29.26
CA PHE A 153 15.19 8.06 -28.01
C PHE A 153 16.04 7.57 -26.84
N ASP A 154 16.43 8.49 -25.98
CA ASP A 154 17.35 8.25 -24.86
C ASP A 154 16.82 7.13 -23.95
N LEU A 155 17.58 6.05 -23.85
CA LEU A 155 17.29 4.88 -23.01
C LEU A 155 17.92 5.00 -21.62
N ASP A 156 18.92 5.88 -21.44
CA ASP A 156 19.61 6.08 -20.16
C ASP A 156 18.89 7.09 -19.26
N PHE A 157 17.89 7.82 -19.80
CA PHE A 157 17.20 8.90 -19.08
C PHE A 157 16.20 8.34 -18.04
N TYR A 158 16.67 8.02 -16.85
CA TYR A 158 15.88 7.58 -15.69
C TYR A 158 14.84 6.45 -15.95
N GLY A 159 15.07 5.61 -16.95
CA GLY A 159 14.09 4.59 -17.34
C GLY A 159 12.79 5.12 -17.97
N ALA A 160 12.75 6.40 -18.33
CA ALA A 160 11.59 7.08 -18.92
C ALA A 160 11.13 6.46 -20.26
N PRO A 161 9.86 6.67 -20.66
CA PRO A 161 9.31 6.11 -21.91
C PRO A 161 9.80 6.78 -23.20
N GLY A 162 10.64 7.82 -23.11
CA GLY A 162 11.22 8.53 -24.25
C GLY A 162 10.50 9.83 -24.61
N ILE A 163 9.27 10.03 -24.14
CA ILE A 163 8.51 11.28 -24.30
C ILE A 163 7.73 11.62 -23.02
N ALA A 164 7.54 12.92 -22.79
CA ALA A 164 6.61 13.45 -21.78
C ALA A 164 5.47 14.19 -22.48
N VAL A 165 4.23 13.94 -22.06
CA VAL A 165 3.02 14.54 -22.62
C VAL A 165 2.33 15.37 -21.55
N THR A 166 2.16 16.67 -21.80
CA THR A 166 1.55 17.63 -20.87
C THR A 166 0.31 18.25 -21.48
N PRO A 167 -0.89 17.80 -21.13
CA PRO A 167 -2.16 18.41 -21.54
C PRO A 167 -2.46 19.69 -20.75
N GLU A 168 -2.92 20.73 -21.44
CA GLU A 168 -3.47 21.95 -20.87
C GLU A 168 -4.87 22.18 -21.45
N ILE A 169 -5.90 22.11 -20.61
CA ILE A 169 -7.31 22.25 -21.03
C ILE A 169 -7.67 23.73 -21.09
N SER A 170 -8.33 24.15 -22.16
CA SER A 170 -8.81 25.53 -22.37
C SER A 170 -10.20 25.53 -23.01
N GLY A 171 -11.24 25.61 -22.19
CA GLY A 171 -12.64 25.43 -22.63
C GLY A 171 -12.86 23.99 -23.10
N ASP A 172 -13.36 23.84 -24.32
CA ASP A 172 -13.62 22.52 -24.92
C ASP A 172 -12.40 21.96 -25.69
N ASP A 173 -11.28 22.68 -25.74
CA ASP A 173 -10.07 22.31 -26.45
C ASP A 173 -8.94 21.97 -25.48
N ALA A 174 -7.93 21.23 -25.96
CA ALA A 174 -6.68 20.98 -25.23
C ALA A 174 -5.47 21.37 -26.06
N LYS A 175 -4.49 22.00 -25.39
CA LYS A 175 -3.12 22.15 -25.90
C LYS A 175 -2.26 21.07 -25.29
N ILE A 176 -1.58 20.32 -26.15
CA ILE A 176 -0.75 19.20 -25.73
C ILE A 176 0.70 19.55 -26.04
N THR A 177 1.52 19.70 -25.02
CA THR A 177 2.96 19.78 -25.18
C THR A 177 3.55 18.37 -25.13
N VAL A 178 4.33 18.00 -26.14
CA VAL A 178 5.05 16.73 -26.18
C VAL A 178 6.55 17.02 -26.23
N ASP A 179 7.27 16.63 -25.19
CA ASP A 179 8.72 16.75 -25.08
C ASP A 179 9.37 15.40 -25.39
N ALA A 180 10.32 15.37 -26.30
CA ALA A 180 11.05 14.15 -26.67
C ALA A 180 12.45 14.13 -26.06
N TYR A 181 12.86 12.99 -25.54
CA TYR A 181 14.18 12.78 -24.97
C TYR A 181 15.09 12.16 -26.05
N CYS A 182 15.53 12.97 -27.01
CA CYS A 182 16.48 12.59 -28.08
C CYS A 182 17.01 13.84 -28.76
N ASP A 183 18.01 13.67 -29.64
CA ASP A 183 18.49 14.72 -30.50
C ASP A 183 18.09 14.41 -31.96
N GLY A 184 17.58 15.37 -32.71
CA GLY A 184 17.22 15.19 -34.12
C GLY A 184 15.86 15.79 -34.50
N GLU A 185 15.32 15.37 -35.64
CA GLU A 185 13.97 15.71 -36.10
C GLU A 185 12.99 14.65 -35.59
N VAL A 186 11.91 15.10 -34.98
CA VAL A 186 10.84 14.21 -34.43
C VAL A 186 9.50 14.60 -35.04
N GLU A 187 8.80 13.61 -35.54
CA GLU A 187 7.37 13.71 -35.91
C GLU A 187 6.53 13.22 -34.76
N PHE A 188 5.54 14.04 -34.34
CA PHE A 188 4.60 13.74 -33.28
C PHE A 188 3.19 13.53 -33.86
N GLU A 189 2.54 12.46 -33.43
CA GLU A 189 1.15 12.16 -33.77
C GLU A 189 0.35 11.90 -32.48
N ILE A 190 -0.88 12.42 -32.41
CA ILE A 190 -1.84 12.08 -31.36
C ILE A 190 -3.05 11.45 -32.03
N SER A 191 -3.52 10.31 -31.48
CA SER A 191 -4.72 9.60 -31.93
C SER A 191 -5.71 9.38 -30.79
N ASP A 192 -6.99 9.31 -31.12
CA ASP A 192 -8.11 9.01 -30.22
C ASP A 192 -8.47 7.52 -30.19
N GLY A 193 -7.59 6.67 -30.65
CA GLY A 193 -7.74 5.22 -30.80
C GLY A 193 -7.92 4.78 -32.25
N ASN A 194 -8.62 5.52 -33.08
CA ASN A 194 -8.89 5.18 -34.48
C ASN A 194 -8.30 6.17 -35.48
N GLU A 195 -8.34 7.46 -35.16
CA GLU A 195 -7.93 8.53 -36.07
C GLU A 195 -6.83 9.39 -35.46
N VAL A 196 -5.94 9.88 -36.30
CA VAL A 196 -4.93 10.87 -35.90
C VAL A 196 -5.62 12.24 -35.82
N VAL A 197 -5.71 12.77 -34.61
CA VAL A 197 -6.38 14.04 -34.31
C VAL A 197 -5.43 15.24 -34.34
N ALA A 198 -4.13 15.03 -34.18
CA ALA A 198 -3.15 16.12 -34.26
C ALA A 198 -1.78 15.60 -34.71
N ARG A 199 -1.01 16.48 -35.45
CA ARG A 199 0.35 16.23 -35.88
C ARG A 199 1.21 17.46 -35.73
N ALA A 200 2.50 17.25 -35.43
CA ALA A 200 3.50 18.30 -35.41
C ALA A 200 4.89 17.73 -35.72
N LYS A 201 5.85 18.61 -36.03
CA LYS A 201 7.28 18.27 -36.15
C LYS A 201 8.07 19.27 -35.32
N ALA A 202 9.15 18.80 -34.74
CA ALA A 202 10.16 19.64 -34.13
C ALA A 202 11.54 19.03 -34.32
N SER A 203 12.60 19.86 -34.20
CA SER A 203 13.97 19.39 -34.34
C SER A 203 14.93 20.10 -33.40
N GLY A 204 16.04 19.47 -33.08
CA GLY A 204 17.09 19.99 -32.22
C GLY A 204 17.41 19.05 -31.08
N LYS A 205 17.96 19.59 -30.01
CA LYS A 205 18.19 18.86 -28.76
C LYS A 205 16.92 18.82 -27.93
N ASN A 206 16.49 17.63 -27.56
CA ASN A 206 15.24 17.39 -26.83
C ASN A 206 14.07 18.18 -27.44
N PRO A 207 13.69 17.87 -28.72
CA PRO A 207 12.68 18.64 -29.41
C PRO A 207 11.33 18.58 -28.73
N SER A 208 10.64 19.74 -28.70
CA SER A 208 9.33 19.89 -28.07
C SER A 208 8.35 20.44 -29.12
N ALA A 209 7.14 19.89 -29.13
CA ALA A 209 6.07 20.34 -30.01
C ALA A 209 4.79 20.64 -29.23
N LYS A 210 4.01 21.62 -29.75
CA LYS A 210 2.67 21.94 -29.24
C LYS A 210 1.65 21.52 -30.27
N LEU A 211 0.73 20.67 -29.87
CA LEU A 211 -0.40 20.19 -30.66
C LEU A 211 -1.70 20.69 -30.05
N GLU A 212 -2.77 20.72 -30.84
CA GLU A 212 -4.10 21.13 -30.37
C GLU A 212 -5.10 20.02 -30.67
N ILE A 213 -5.91 19.67 -29.68
CA ILE A 213 -7.04 18.76 -29.83
C ILE A 213 -8.31 19.60 -29.67
N LYS A 214 -9.17 19.61 -30.70
CA LYS A 214 -10.47 20.26 -30.68
C LYS A 214 -11.51 19.32 -30.10
N ASP A 215 -12.51 19.89 -29.38
CA ASP A 215 -13.56 19.11 -28.73
C ASP A 215 -13.01 17.93 -27.92
N VAL A 216 -12.07 18.24 -27.02
CA VAL A 216 -11.28 17.22 -26.30
C VAL A 216 -12.15 16.30 -25.45
N HIS A 217 -11.97 14.99 -25.61
CA HIS A 217 -12.56 13.98 -24.74
C HIS A 217 -11.77 13.87 -23.45
N LEU A 218 -12.39 14.23 -22.33
CA LEU A 218 -11.70 14.27 -21.03
C LEU A 218 -11.61 12.88 -20.38
N TRP A 219 -10.54 12.64 -19.65
CA TRP A 219 -10.43 11.54 -18.70
C TRP A 219 -11.25 11.90 -17.44
N ASN A 220 -12.38 11.24 -17.22
CA ASN A 220 -13.37 11.56 -16.18
C ASN A 220 -13.39 10.55 -15.01
N GLY A 221 -12.25 9.93 -14.69
CA GLY A 221 -12.18 8.92 -13.65
C GLY A 221 -13.01 7.68 -14.02
N VAL A 222 -13.63 7.03 -13.04
CA VAL A 222 -14.37 5.76 -13.25
C VAL A 222 -15.62 5.91 -14.13
N ASP A 223 -16.07 7.11 -14.38
CA ASP A 223 -17.27 7.34 -15.20
C ASP A 223 -16.94 7.26 -16.70
N ASP A 224 -15.77 7.73 -17.11
CA ASP A 224 -15.33 7.75 -18.51
C ASP A 224 -13.80 7.96 -18.60
N PRO A 225 -12.99 6.88 -18.49
CA PRO A 225 -11.53 6.94 -18.45
C PRO A 225 -10.91 7.01 -19.87
N PHE A 226 -11.26 8.01 -20.65
CA PHE A 226 -10.81 8.12 -22.03
C PHE A 226 -9.31 8.41 -22.16
N LEU A 227 -8.62 7.69 -23.03
CA LEU A 227 -7.17 7.78 -23.24
C LEU A 227 -6.85 8.07 -24.71
N TYR A 228 -6.02 9.06 -24.92
CA TYR A 228 -5.33 9.30 -26.19
C TYR A 228 -4.03 8.52 -26.25
N THR A 229 -3.51 8.36 -27.47
CA THR A 229 -2.18 7.81 -27.73
C THR A 229 -1.32 8.87 -28.39
N ALA A 230 -0.14 9.11 -27.81
CA ALA A 230 0.92 9.91 -28.41
C ALA A 230 2.02 8.99 -28.99
N VAL A 231 2.40 9.23 -30.21
CA VAL A 231 3.50 8.55 -30.93
C VAL A 231 4.53 9.59 -31.32
N ALA A 232 5.80 9.32 -31.05
CA ALA A 232 6.92 10.14 -31.53
C ALA A 232 7.87 9.28 -32.37
N LYS A 233 8.21 9.75 -33.57
CA LYS A 233 9.11 9.09 -34.53
C LYS A 233 10.33 9.95 -34.75
N LEU A 234 11.50 9.38 -34.47
CA LEU A 234 12.79 10.01 -34.78
C LEU A 234 13.12 9.82 -36.25
N ILE A 235 13.33 10.92 -36.96
CA ILE A 235 13.54 10.93 -38.40
C ILE A 235 15.00 11.23 -38.71
N VAL A 236 15.63 10.38 -39.55
CA VAL A 236 16.98 10.58 -40.09
C VAL A 236 16.91 10.36 -41.59
N ASP A 237 17.40 11.32 -42.35
CA ASP A 237 17.39 11.28 -43.84
C ASP A 237 15.99 11.02 -44.45
N GLY A 238 14.94 11.46 -43.76
CA GLY A 238 13.54 11.32 -44.18
C GLY A 238 12.87 9.98 -43.82
N GLU A 239 13.59 9.09 -43.15
CA GLU A 239 13.05 7.80 -42.67
C GLU A 239 12.93 7.74 -41.13
N ALA A 240 11.90 7.08 -40.64
CA ALA A 240 11.74 6.84 -39.20
C ALA A 240 12.71 5.74 -38.75
N VAL A 241 13.65 6.08 -37.86
CA VAL A 241 14.70 5.17 -37.37
C VAL A 241 14.38 4.61 -35.97
N ASP A 242 13.60 5.34 -35.16
CA ASP A 242 13.10 4.87 -33.86
C ASP A 242 11.72 5.45 -33.59
N GLU A 243 10.93 4.74 -32.79
CA GLU A 243 9.56 5.13 -32.42
C GLU A 243 9.30 4.82 -30.96
N VAL A 244 8.66 5.76 -30.27
CA VAL A 244 8.12 5.57 -28.91
C VAL A 244 6.65 5.95 -28.88
N LYS A 245 5.89 5.25 -28.01
CA LYS A 245 4.46 5.39 -27.90
C LYS A 245 4.06 5.40 -26.42
N THR A 246 3.16 6.30 -26.06
CA THR A 246 2.56 6.34 -24.72
C THR A 246 1.08 6.68 -24.79
N ARG A 247 0.31 6.25 -23.80
CA ARG A 247 -1.05 6.72 -23.59
C ARG A 247 -1.04 7.89 -22.62
N PHE A 248 -2.03 8.77 -22.74
CA PHE A 248 -2.25 9.87 -21.82
C PHE A 248 -3.75 10.24 -21.79
N GLY A 249 -4.18 10.95 -20.77
CA GLY A 249 -5.55 11.45 -20.65
C GLY A 249 -5.57 12.97 -20.43
N CYS A 250 -6.56 13.62 -20.99
CA CYS A 250 -6.79 15.04 -20.81
C CYS A 250 -7.72 15.29 -19.63
N ARG A 251 -7.27 16.00 -18.61
CA ARG A 251 -8.05 16.33 -17.43
C ARG A 251 -7.57 17.60 -16.74
N THR A 252 -8.44 18.19 -15.95
CA THR A 252 -8.08 19.15 -14.89
C THR A 252 -8.43 18.58 -13.55
N PHE A 253 -7.68 18.93 -12.51
CA PHE A 253 -8.08 18.64 -11.13
C PHE A 253 -7.64 19.75 -10.19
N GLU A 254 -8.33 19.82 -9.07
CA GLU A 254 -8.02 20.71 -7.95
C GLU A 254 -8.27 19.98 -6.64
N ILE A 255 -7.46 20.28 -5.61
CA ILE A 255 -7.71 19.83 -4.26
C ILE A 255 -8.00 21.04 -3.39
N ASP A 256 -9.30 21.26 -3.14
CA ASP A 256 -9.81 22.39 -2.39
C ASP A 256 -9.97 22.04 -0.90
N ALA A 257 -9.51 22.94 -0.02
CA ALA A 257 -9.53 22.70 1.42
C ALA A 257 -10.94 22.61 2.02
N GLN A 258 -12.00 23.07 1.33
CA GLN A 258 -13.38 23.05 1.79
C GLN A 258 -14.23 21.99 1.08
N LYS A 259 -13.93 21.69 -0.18
CA LYS A 259 -14.72 20.82 -1.05
C LYS A 259 -14.07 19.46 -1.30
N GLY A 260 -12.78 19.30 -0.94
CA GLY A 260 -12.04 18.10 -1.25
C GLY A 260 -11.53 18.07 -2.70
N PHE A 261 -11.54 16.91 -3.32
CA PHE A 261 -11.03 16.70 -4.68
C PHE A 261 -12.09 17.08 -5.74
N ILE A 262 -11.64 17.81 -6.74
CA ILE A 262 -12.46 18.28 -7.88
C ILE A 262 -11.82 17.75 -9.16
N LEU A 263 -12.58 17.05 -10.00
CA LEU A 263 -12.15 16.53 -11.30
C LEU A 263 -12.95 17.19 -12.41
N ASN A 264 -12.27 17.83 -13.37
CA ASN A 264 -12.90 18.52 -14.51
C ASN A 264 -14.02 19.48 -14.08
N GLY A 265 -13.76 20.26 -13.01
CA GLY A 265 -14.71 21.24 -12.44
C GLY A 265 -15.85 20.64 -11.61
N ARG A 266 -15.89 19.32 -11.42
CA ARG A 266 -16.92 18.61 -10.67
C ARG A 266 -16.34 18.10 -9.34
N GLU A 267 -17.06 18.30 -8.22
CA GLU A 267 -16.73 17.64 -6.96
C GLU A 267 -16.71 16.11 -7.16
N TYR A 268 -15.58 15.49 -6.81
CA TYR A 268 -15.32 14.07 -7.04
C TYR A 268 -14.67 13.46 -5.80
N PRO A 269 -15.44 13.15 -4.75
CA PRO A 269 -14.89 12.64 -3.50
C PRO A 269 -14.09 11.36 -3.71
N LEU A 270 -12.80 11.39 -3.36
CA LEU A 270 -11.92 10.23 -3.47
C LEU A 270 -12.09 9.31 -2.27
N ARG A 271 -12.58 8.09 -2.53
CA ARG A 271 -12.83 7.05 -1.54
C ARG A 271 -12.27 5.73 -2.06
N GLY A 272 -11.27 5.19 -1.36
CA GLY A 272 -10.59 4.01 -1.87
C GLY A 272 -9.71 3.33 -0.84
N VAL A 273 -8.66 2.71 -1.31
CA VAL A 273 -7.82 1.79 -0.56
C VAL A 273 -6.33 2.02 -0.80
N SER A 274 -5.49 1.48 0.08
CA SER A 274 -4.07 1.28 -0.18
C SER A 274 -3.81 -0.15 -0.67
N ARG A 275 -2.70 -0.37 -1.36
CA ARG A 275 -2.30 -1.70 -1.85
C ARG A 275 -0.81 -1.93 -1.67
N HIS A 276 -0.46 -3.09 -1.08
CA HIS A 276 0.84 -3.75 -1.28
C HIS A 276 0.77 -4.72 -2.46
N GLN A 277 1.92 -4.94 -3.13
CA GLN A 277 2.01 -5.80 -4.30
C GLN A 277 2.62 -7.16 -3.93
N ASP A 278 1.97 -7.93 -3.05
CA ASP A 278 2.45 -9.25 -2.67
C ASP A 278 1.35 -10.30 -2.63
N ARG A 279 1.74 -11.56 -2.75
CA ARG A 279 0.87 -12.74 -2.72
C ARG A 279 1.57 -13.93 -2.05
N PRO A 280 0.80 -14.92 -1.57
CA PRO A 280 1.35 -16.12 -0.96
C PRO A 280 2.37 -16.82 -1.87
N HIS A 281 3.50 -17.20 -1.31
CA HIS A 281 4.58 -18.00 -1.92
C HIS A 281 5.37 -17.32 -3.04
N ILE A 282 4.85 -16.26 -3.66
CA ILE A 282 5.54 -15.54 -4.74
C ILE A 282 5.96 -14.12 -4.33
N GLY A 283 5.62 -13.68 -3.11
CA GLY A 283 5.93 -12.33 -2.64
C GLY A 283 5.47 -11.27 -3.66
N ASN A 284 6.39 -10.40 -4.05
CA ASN A 284 6.14 -9.33 -5.01
C ASN A 284 6.40 -9.71 -6.49
N ALA A 285 6.75 -10.97 -6.78
CA ALA A 285 6.98 -11.47 -8.13
C ALA A 285 5.65 -11.76 -8.85
N LEU A 286 4.90 -10.69 -9.15
CA LEU A 286 3.54 -10.76 -9.70
C LEU A 286 3.55 -10.79 -11.24
N LEU A 287 2.63 -11.59 -11.78
CA LEU A 287 2.30 -11.61 -13.21
C LEU A 287 1.14 -10.64 -13.54
N PRO A 288 0.93 -10.28 -14.81
CA PRO A 288 -0.15 -9.37 -15.23
C PRO A 288 -1.55 -9.78 -14.73
N GLU A 289 -1.84 -11.08 -14.72
CA GLU A 289 -3.13 -11.61 -14.22
C GLU A 289 -3.35 -11.33 -12.74
N HIS A 290 -2.30 -11.33 -11.92
CA HIS A 290 -2.38 -10.99 -10.50
C HIS A 290 -2.71 -9.51 -10.29
N HIS A 291 -2.10 -8.63 -11.06
CA HIS A 291 -2.41 -7.20 -11.04
C HIS A 291 -3.84 -6.92 -11.48
N LYS A 292 -4.31 -7.64 -12.53
CA LYS A 292 -5.66 -7.51 -13.05
C LYS A 292 -6.70 -7.97 -12.04
N GLU A 293 -6.48 -9.10 -11.36
CA GLU A 293 -7.37 -9.60 -10.31
C GLU A 293 -7.50 -8.61 -9.15
N ASP A 294 -6.38 -8.03 -8.69
CA ASP A 294 -6.40 -7.00 -7.65
C ASP A 294 -7.21 -5.77 -8.11
N MET A 295 -7.02 -5.30 -9.33
CA MET A 295 -7.76 -4.17 -9.90
C MET A 295 -9.26 -4.49 -10.04
N ASP A 296 -9.61 -5.69 -10.48
CA ASP A 296 -11.01 -6.10 -10.63
C ASP A 296 -11.74 -6.10 -9.27
N LEU A 297 -11.09 -6.56 -8.20
CA LEU A 297 -11.63 -6.51 -6.83
C LEU A 297 -11.79 -5.06 -6.32
N ILE A 298 -10.83 -4.19 -6.60
CA ILE A 298 -10.89 -2.77 -6.24
C ILE A 298 -12.07 -2.07 -6.95
N CYS A 299 -12.24 -2.33 -8.24
CA CYS A 299 -13.36 -1.80 -9.03
C CYS A 299 -14.70 -2.40 -8.59
N GLU A 300 -14.75 -3.69 -8.23
CA GLU A 300 -15.96 -4.36 -7.72
C GLU A 300 -16.45 -3.70 -6.44
N MET A 301 -15.54 -3.32 -5.54
CA MET A 301 -15.88 -2.60 -4.31
C MET A 301 -16.46 -1.21 -4.58
N GLY A 302 -16.16 -0.62 -5.73
CA GLY A 302 -16.58 0.74 -6.10
C GLY A 302 -15.61 1.84 -5.69
N ALA A 303 -14.37 1.50 -5.34
CA ALA A 303 -13.31 2.48 -5.10
C ALA A 303 -13.02 3.30 -6.36
N ASN A 304 -12.72 4.60 -6.18
CA ASN A 304 -12.33 5.50 -7.27
C ASN A 304 -10.92 6.08 -7.09
N THR A 305 -10.24 5.69 -6.03
CA THR A 305 -8.86 6.08 -5.76
C THR A 305 -8.07 4.95 -5.12
N ILE A 306 -6.75 4.97 -5.33
CA ILE A 306 -5.82 4.04 -4.71
C ILE A 306 -4.53 4.76 -4.30
N ARG A 307 -4.03 4.41 -3.12
CA ARG A 307 -2.67 4.75 -2.71
C ARG A 307 -1.76 3.54 -2.95
N LEU A 308 -0.79 3.70 -3.82
CA LEU A 308 0.18 2.66 -4.16
C LEU A 308 1.32 2.68 -3.13
N ALA A 309 1.05 2.06 -2.00
CA ALA A 309 1.93 2.05 -0.84
C ALA A 309 3.01 0.97 -0.99
N HIS A 310 4.21 1.23 -0.54
CA HIS A 310 4.82 2.51 -0.14
C HIS A 310 5.95 2.87 -1.11
N TYR A 311 5.83 2.47 -2.38
CA TYR A 311 6.88 2.46 -3.41
C TYR A 311 6.26 2.46 -4.81
N GLN A 312 7.09 2.69 -5.82
CA GLN A 312 6.64 2.59 -7.21
C GLN A 312 6.18 1.16 -7.54
N HIS A 313 4.93 1.03 -7.99
CA HIS A 313 4.35 -0.24 -8.45
C HIS A 313 4.75 -0.56 -9.90
N ALA A 314 4.36 -1.74 -10.41
CA ALA A 314 4.60 -2.13 -11.78
C ALA A 314 3.89 -1.19 -12.77
N GLN A 315 4.52 -0.87 -13.91
CA GLN A 315 3.95 0.02 -14.94
C GLN A 315 2.56 -0.47 -15.38
N TYR A 316 2.40 -1.78 -15.55
CA TYR A 316 1.11 -2.38 -15.90
C TYR A 316 -0.02 -2.03 -14.90
N PHE A 317 0.29 -1.84 -13.62
CA PHE A 317 -0.72 -1.48 -12.64
C PHE A 317 -1.16 -0.01 -12.77
N TYR A 318 -0.24 0.90 -13.12
CA TYR A 318 -0.60 2.29 -13.47
C TYR A 318 -1.44 2.33 -14.75
N ASP A 319 -1.10 1.52 -15.76
CA ASP A 319 -1.92 1.38 -16.97
C ASP A 319 -3.35 0.94 -16.66
N LEU A 320 -3.52 -0.04 -15.76
CA LEU A 320 -4.84 -0.47 -15.29
C LEU A 320 -5.59 0.66 -14.55
N CYS A 321 -4.89 1.49 -13.75
CA CYS A 321 -5.49 2.64 -13.10
C CYS A 321 -6.01 3.66 -14.11
N ASP A 322 -5.23 3.94 -15.15
CA ASP A 322 -5.63 4.84 -16.24
C ASP A 322 -6.88 4.31 -16.98
N GLU A 323 -6.87 3.03 -17.34
CA GLU A 323 -7.95 2.35 -18.07
C GLU A 323 -9.24 2.22 -17.27
N ARG A 324 -9.13 2.07 -15.95
CA ARG A 324 -10.29 1.92 -15.06
C ARG A 324 -10.73 3.23 -14.41
N GLY A 325 -10.01 4.32 -14.66
CA GLY A 325 -10.34 5.63 -14.12
C GLY A 325 -10.06 5.79 -12.63
N ILE A 326 -9.16 4.99 -12.06
CA ILE A 326 -8.79 5.03 -10.64
C ILE A 326 -7.76 6.13 -10.40
N VAL A 327 -8.08 7.11 -9.56
CA VAL A 327 -7.16 8.18 -9.19
C VAL A 327 -6.06 7.65 -8.27
N VAL A 328 -4.81 8.00 -8.56
CA VAL A 328 -3.62 7.42 -7.91
C VAL A 328 -2.87 8.43 -7.06
N TRP A 329 -2.49 7.99 -5.87
CA TRP A 329 -1.40 8.51 -5.07
C TRP A 329 -0.19 7.59 -5.25
N ALA A 330 0.88 8.08 -5.89
CA ALA A 330 2.15 7.38 -6.07
C ALA A 330 3.22 7.95 -5.12
N GLU A 331 4.05 7.10 -4.53
CA GLU A 331 5.03 7.52 -3.54
C GLU A 331 6.37 6.77 -3.63
N ILE A 332 7.42 7.37 -3.04
CA ILE A 332 8.73 6.75 -2.86
C ILE A 332 8.82 6.05 -1.49
N PRO A 333 9.66 5.03 -1.31
CA PRO A 333 9.77 4.27 -0.08
C PRO A 333 10.56 4.99 1.03
N TYR A 334 10.45 6.31 1.13
CA TYR A 334 11.00 7.10 2.22
C TYR A 334 10.10 6.97 3.45
N ILE A 335 10.34 5.92 4.25
CA ILE A 335 9.43 5.43 5.28
C ILE A 335 10.11 5.19 6.61
N SER A 336 9.39 5.42 7.70
CA SER A 336 9.65 5.09 9.11
C SER A 336 10.91 5.69 9.71
N LYS A 337 12.07 5.58 9.06
CA LYS A 337 13.36 6.01 9.60
C LYS A 337 14.18 6.80 8.58
N HIS A 338 14.59 8.01 8.94
CA HIS A 338 15.53 8.79 8.13
C HIS A 338 16.93 8.18 8.16
N LEU A 339 17.52 7.98 6.98
CA LEU A 339 18.89 7.53 6.79
C LEU A 339 19.75 8.71 6.34
N GLU A 340 20.72 9.12 7.16
CA GLU A 340 21.57 10.28 6.84
C GLU A 340 22.31 10.14 5.50
N LYS A 341 22.71 8.91 5.14
CA LYS A 341 23.36 8.61 3.86
C LYS A 341 22.36 8.29 2.73
N GLY A 342 21.07 8.23 3.03
CA GLY A 342 20.01 7.88 2.08
C GLY A 342 19.38 9.07 1.35
N VAL A 343 19.81 10.32 1.63
CA VAL A 343 19.23 11.53 1.04
C VAL A 343 19.31 11.52 -0.50
N GLU A 344 20.47 11.17 -1.07
CA GLU A 344 20.61 11.09 -2.52
C GLU A 344 19.77 9.97 -3.14
N ASN A 345 19.55 8.89 -2.41
CA ASN A 345 18.67 7.80 -2.85
C ASN A 345 17.19 8.24 -2.87
N THR A 346 16.73 9.08 -1.93
CA THR A 346 15.37 9.65 -2.01
C THR A 346 15.19 10.51 -3.26
N LYS A 347 16.22 11.29 -3.66
CA LYS A 347 16.20 12.10 -4.89
C LYS A 347 16.15 11.25 -6.15
N SER A 348 17.01 10.20 -6.23
CA SER A 348 17.04 9.33 -7.41
C SER A 348 15.72 8.59 -7.59
N GLN A 349 15.18 8.00 -6.53
CA GLN A 349 13.90 7.31 -6.59
C GLN A 349 12.74 8.25 -6.93
N MET A 350 12.74 9.50 -6.44
CA MET A 350 11.71 10.49 -6.81
C MET A 350 11.80 10.88 -8.30
N LYS A 351 13.01 11.07 -8.83
CA LYS A 351 13.19 11.35 -10.26
C LYS A 351 12.70 10.19 -11.13
N GLU A 352 13.08 8.97 -10.78
CA GLU A 352 12.64 7.76 -11.49
C GLU A 352 11.12 7.61 -11.42
N LEU A 353 10.51 7.79 -10.25
CA LEU A 353 9.07 7.73 -10.08
C LEU A 353 8.36 8.72 -11.00
N ILE A 354 8.80 9.98 -11.03
CA ILE A 354 8.17 11.04 -11.82
C ILE A 354 8.39 10.80 -13.31
N TYR A 355 9.63 10.62 -13.78
CA TYR A 355 9.93 10.49 -15.21
C TYR A 355 9.30 9.24 -15.83
N GLN A 356 9.26 8.12 -15.09
CA GLN A 356 8.67 6.89 -15.58
C GLN A 356 7.14 6.93 -15.64
N ASN A 357 6.52 7.75 -14.78
CA ASN A 357 5.06 7.76 -14.62
C ASN A 357 4.40 9.10 -15.01
N TYR A 358 5.15 10.01 -15.62
CA TYR A 358 4.68 11.36 -15.94
C TYR A 358 3.40 11.36 -16.81
N ASN A 359 3.27 10.42 -17.73
CA ASN A 359 2.19 10.38 -18.71
C ASN A 359 0.87 9.79 -18.19
N HIS A 360 0.86 9.19 -16.98
CA HIS A 360 -0.34 8.59 -16.41
C HIS A 360 -1.33 9.65 -15.91
N PRO A 361 -2.53 9.80 -16.51
CA PRO A 361 -3.53 10.77 -16.06
C PRO A 361 -4.12 10.43 -14.68
N SER A 362 -4.09 9.17 -14.29
CA SER A 362 -4.58 8.71 -13.00
C SER A 362 -3.82 9.32 -11.81
N ILE A 363 -2.52 9.59 -11.95
CA ILE A 363 -1.70 10.15 -10.86
C ILE A 363 -2.03 11.63 -10.66
N VAL A 364 -2.35 12.01 -9.41
CA VAL A 364 -2.66 13.40 -9.04
C VAL A 364 -1.72 13.96 -7.96
N VAL A 365 -1.08 13.08 -7.16
CA VAL A 365 -0.13 13.49 -6.13
C VAL A 365 1.09 12.58 -6.12
N TRP A 366 2.24 13.20 -5.82
CA TRP A 366 3.50 12.52 -5.53
C TRP A 366 3.72 12.51 -4.02
N GLY A 367 3.80 11.32 -3.43
CA GLY A 367 4.03 11.10 -2.01
C GLY A 367 5.50 11.24 -1.64
N LEU A 368 5.81 12.18 -0.73
CA LEU A 368 7.17 12.47 -0.31
C LEU A 368 7.68 11.45 0.71
N SER A 369 6.81 10.97 1.62
CA SER A 369 7.17 10.01 2.67
C SER A 369 5.97 9.37 3.34
N ASN A 370 6.26 8.31 4.13
CA ASN A 370 5.31 7.70 5.06
C ASN A 370 5.90 7.58 6.46
N GLU A 371 5.20 8.13 7.47
CA GLU A 371 5.51 7.97 8.92
C GLU A 371 6.98 8.20 9.30
N ILE A 372 7.71 8.99 8.53
CA ILE A 372 9.14 9.22 8.70
C ILE A 372 9.49 9.90 10.04
N THR A 373 8.48 10.47 10.70
CA THR A 373 8.61 11.16 11.98
C THR A 373 8.47 10.25 13.20
N MET A 374 8.52 8.91 13.06
CA MET A 374 8.51 7.97 14.20
C MET A 374 9.59 8.31 15.23
N GLY A 375 10.77 8.74 14.79
CA GLY A 375 11.86 9.26 15.63
C GLY A 375 11.73 10.74 16.01
N GLY A 376 10.64 11.43 15.66
CA GLY A 376 10.43 12.88 15.79
C GLY A 376 10.72 13.63 14.49
N ALA A 377 10.14 14.84 14.34
CA ALA A 377 10.37 15.73 13.20
C ALA A 377 11.71 16.47 13.38
N THR A 378 12.82 15.81 13.04
CA THR A 378 14.18 16.38 13.17
C THR A 378 14.53 17.29 12.00
N SER A 379 15.51 18.21 12.17
CA SER A 379 15.95 19.12 11.09
C SER A 379 16.36 18.39 9.81
N PRO A 380 17.10 17.26 9.80
CA PRO A 380 17.42 16.53 8.57
C PRO A 380 16.16 16.03 7.82
N ILE A 381 15.11 15.61 8.55
CA ILE A 381 13.84 15.21 7.94
C ILE A 381 13.16 16.40 7.27
N VAL A 382 13.07 17.54 7.99
CA VAL A 382 12.46 18.77 7.45
C VAL A 382 13.22 19.27 6.22
N GLU A 383 14.55 19.28 6.26
CA GLU A 383 15.40 19.69 5.13
C GLU A 383 15.23 18.75 3.92
N ASN A 384 15.20 17.43 4.14
CA ASN A 384 14.98 16.47 3.07
C ASN A 384 13.59 16.60 2.43
N HIS A 385 12.54 16.90 3.23
CA HIS A 385 11.20 17.13 2.71
C HIS A 385 11.11 18.40 1.88
N LYS A 386 11.70 19.49 2.33
CA LYS A 386 11.78 20.74 1.55
C LYS A 386 12.49 20.50 0.21
N MET A 387 13.63 19.82 0.26
CA MET A 387 14.37 19.47 -0.95
C MET A 387 13.57 18.59 -1.91
N LEU A 388 12.86 17.56 -1.40
CA LEU A 388 12.02 16.70 -2.22
C LEU A 388 10.82 17.46 -2.80
N ASN A 389 10.17 18.31 -2.02
CA ASN A 389 9.08 19.16 -2.48
C ASN A 389 9.51 20.09 -3.62
N ASP A 390 10.64 20.77 -3.45
CA ASP A 390 11.21 21.65 -4.49
C ASP A 390 11.63 20.84 -5.73
N LEU A 391 12.20 19.65 -5.55
CA LEU A 391 12.56 18.75 -6.64
C LEU A 391 11.32 18.33 -7.46
N VAL A 392 10.26 17.89 -6.80
CA VAL A 392 9.01 17.51 -7.48
C VAL A 392 8.48 18.66 -8.32
N HIS A 393 8.34 19.87 -7.75
CA HIS A 393 7.86 21.05 -8.48
C HIS A 393 8.77 21.52 -9.61
N SER A 394 10.06 21.20 -9.54
CA SER A 394 11.00 21.44 -10.65
C SER A 394 10.79 20.49 -11.82
N LEU A 395 10.34 19.26 -11.57
CA LEU A 395 10.15 18.19 -12.54
C LEU A 395 8.73 18.11 -13.10
N ASP A 396 7.74 18.35 -12.25
CA ASP A 396 6.32 18.28 -12.59
C ASP A 396 5.55 19.45 -11.97
N LYS A 397 5.03 20.32 -12.83
CA LYS A 397 4.21 21.47 -12.42
C LYS A 397 2.71 21.20 -12.46
N THR A 398 2.32 19.98 -12.84
CA THR A 398 0.91 19.61 -13.07
C THR A 398 0.30 18.83 -11.93
N ARG A 399 1.12 18.27 -11.03
CA ARG A 399 0.69 17.49 -9.88
C ARG A 399 1.17 18.08 -8.59
N LEU A 400 0.48 17.71 -7.51
CA LEU A 400 0.75 18.20 -6.16
C LEU A 400 1.61 17.22 -5.38
N THR A 401 2.22 17.70 -4.30
CA THR A 401 2.93 16.88 -3.33
C THR A 401 2.04 16.55 -2.13
N THR A 402 2.26 15.38 -1.53
CA THR A 402 1.59 14.96 -0.31
C THR A 402 2.52 14.11 0.57
N GLU A 403 2.08 13.82 1.78
CA GLU A 403 2.78 12.95 2.72
C GLU A 403 1.78 12.20 3.61
N ALA A 404 2.15 11.01 4.07
CA ALA A 404 1.38 10.24 5.03
C ALA A 404 1.97 10.44 6.42
N VAL A 405 1.32 11.25 7.25
CA VAL A 405 1.82 11.68 8.54
C VAL A 405 1.37 10.73 9.65
N LEU A 406 2.32 10.34 10.49
CA LEU A 406 2.04 9.55 11.69
C LEU A 406 1.07 10.27 12.65
N THR A 407 0.07 9.57 13.19
CA THR A 407 -0.89 10.10 14.19
C THR A 407 -0.23 10.91 15.32
N ALA A 408 0.92 10.46 15.80
CA ALA A 408 1.63 11.11 16.91
C ALA A 408 2.36 12.40 16.53
N CYS A 409 2.53 12.70 15.24
CA CYS A 409 3.16 13.94 14.79
C CYS A 409 2.24 15.13 15.06
N ASN A 410 2.77 16.14 15.76
CA ASN A 410 1.97 17.30 16.14
C ASN A 410 1.60 18.12 14.90
N ILE A 411 0.32 18.49 14.79
CA ILE A 411 -0.22 19.29 13.68
C ILE A 411 0.42 20.68 13.52
N ASN A 412 1.24 21.12 14.46
CA ASN A 412 1.97 22.39 14.41
C ASN A 412 3.44 22.26 14.00
N GLU A 413 3.93 21.03 13.80
CA GLU A 413 5.31 20.83 13.33
C GLU A 413 5.50 21.42 11.92
N GLU A 414 6.65 22.02 11.66
CA GLU A 414 6.98 22.57 10.34
C GLU A 414 6.86 21.51 9.24
N TYR A 415 7.27 20.29 9.54
CA TYR A 415 7.15 19.13 8.67
C TYR A 415 5.76 18.98 8.03
N VAL A 416 4.71 19.12 8.84
CA VAL A 416 3.29 18.93 8.44
C VAL A 416 2.80 19.95 7.40
N HIS A 417 3.55 21.02 7.17
CA HIS A 417 3.13 22.14 6.31
C HIS A 417 3.99 22.30 5.04
N ILE A 418 4.90 21.34 4.76
CA ILE A 418 5.81 21.42 3.60
C ILE A 418 5.10 21.05 2.31
N SER A 419 4.43 19.89 2.27
CA SER A 419 3.71 19.41 1.08
C SER A 419 2.51 20.30 0.72
N ASP A 420 2.05 20.26 -0.53
CA ASP A 420 0.90 21.05 -0.98
C ASP A 420 -0.39 20.64 -0.26
N VAL A 421 -0.64 19.35 -0.18
CA VAL A 421 -1.78 18.75 0.53
C VAL A 421 -1.28 17.75 1.56
N LEU A 422 -2.10 17.46 2.56
CA LEU A 422 -1.70 16.70 3.73
C LEU A 422 -2.61 15.49 3.92
N SER A 423 -2.07 14.41 4.49
CA SER A 423 -2.86 13.27 4.96
C SER A 423 -2.25 12.65 6.20
N TYR A 424 -3.10 12.11 7.05
CA TYR A 424 -2.68 11.43 8.28
C TYR A 424 -3.04 9.95 8.26
N ASN A 425 -2.15 9.14 8.84
CA ASN A 425 -2.43 7.76 9.21
C ASN A 425 -3.06 7.75 10.60
N HIS A 426 -4.34 7.40 10.68
CA HIS A 426 -5.05 7.32 11.95
C HIS A 426 -5.63 5.94 12.18
N TYR A 427 -5.40 5.40 13.37
CA TYR A 427 -5.89 4.10 13.79
C TYR A 427 -6.66 4.18 15.11
N PHE A 428 -7.52 5.23 15.24
CA PHE A 428 -8.40 5.37 16.39
C PHE A 428 -9.38 4.19 16.49
N GLY A 429 -9.48 3.59 17.66
CA GLY A 429 -10.27 2.37 17.84
C GLY A 429 -9.49 1.08 17.52
N TRP A 430 -8.24 1.18 17.07
CA TRP A 430 -7.37 0.02 16.88
C TRP A 430 -6.11 0.07 17.74
N TYR A 431 -5.16 0.96 17.44
CA TYR A 431 -3.95 1.11 18.25
C TYR A 431 -4.21 1.91 19.53
N GLY A 432 -5.08 2.91 19.48
CA GLY A 432 -5.42 3.72 20.63
C GLY A 432 -6.66 4.57 20.38
N GLY A 433 -7.22 5.15 21.44
CA GLY A 433 -8.44 5.94 21.37
C GLY A 433 -9.68 5.11 21.04
N ASP A 434 -10.71 5.75 20.54
CA ASP A 434 -11.99 5.16 20.18
C ASP A 434 -12.34 5.52 18.73
N VAL A 435 -13.05 4.63 18.03
CA VAL A 435 -13.40 4.82 16.61
C VAL A 435 -14.21 6.10 16.36
N SER A 436 -14.92 6.62 17.35
CA SER A 436 -15.67 7.88 17.25
C SER A 436 -14.79 9.14 17.15
N MET A 437 -13.48 9.02 17.41
CA MET A 437 -12.56 10.16 17.47
C MET A 437 -12.19 10.75 16.10
N TYR A 438 -12.35 9.99 15.02
CA TYR A 438 -11.97 10.44 13.66
C TYR A 438 -12.55 11.80 13.31
N GLY A 439 -13.87 11.92 13.41
CA GLY A 439 -14.56 13.12 13.05
C GLY A 439 -14.10 14.35 13.82
N ASN A 440 -14.02 14.24 15.14
CA ASN A 440 -13.61 15.34 16.00
C ASN A 440 -12.16 15.78 15.72
N TRP A 441 -11.26 14.83 15.42
CA TRP A 441 -9.87 15.14 15.10
C TRP A 441 -9.76 15.96 13.80
N PHE A 442 -10.42 15.48 12.72
CA PHE A 442 -10.40 16.16 11.43
C PHE A 442 -11.07 17.53 11.49
N ASP A 443 -12.22 17.67 12.19
CA ASP A 443 -12.90 18.95 12.36
C ASP A 443 -12.02 19.96 13.15
N THR A 444 -11.26 19.47 14.13
CA THR A 444 -10.33 20.30 14.90
C THR A 444 -9.17 20.77 14.03
N PHE A 445 -8.59 19.90 13.21
CA PHE A 445 -7.55 20.26 12.26
C PHE A 445 -8.06 21.29 11.25
N HIS A 446 -9.17 20.98 10.58
CA HIS A 446 -9.78 21.83 9.55
C HIS A 446 -10.14 23.22 10.07
N LYS A 447 -10.70 23.30 11.29
CA LYS A 447 -10.97 24.58 11.95
C LYS A 447 -9.70 25.40 12.20
N LYS A 448 -8.59 24.73 12.55
CA LYS A 448 -7.32 25.40 12.83
C LYS A 448 -6.59 25.83 11.58
N TYR A 449 -6.63 25.02 10.53
CA TYR A 449 -5.95 25.25 9.26
C TYR A 449 -6.95 25.19 8.08
N PRO A 450 -7.89 26.16 7.98
CA PRO A 450 -9.00 26.10 7.03
C PRO A 450 -8.59 26.14 5.55
N ASN A 451 -7.36 26.58 5.27
CA ASN A 451 -6.82 26.66 3.91
C ASN A 451 -5.86 25.50 3.56
N LYS A 452 -5.63 24.56 4.48
CA LYS A 452 -4.81 23.37 4.22
C LYS A 452 -5.72 22.18 3.93
N ALA A 453 -5.65 21.67 2.72
CA ALA A 453 -6.39 20.45 2.37
C ALA A 453 -5.86 19.26 3.17
N ILE A 454 -6.77 18.51 3.79
CA ILE A 454 -6.49 17.36 4.63
C ILE A 454 -7.18 16.12 4.12
N GLY A 455 -6.49 14.97 4.13
CA GLY A 455 -7.00 13.65 3.81
C GLY A 455 -6.66 12.61 4.87
N MET A 456 -7.09 11.41 4.64
CA MET A 456 -6.79 10.25 5.49
C MET A 456 -6.07 9.20 4.66
N SER A 457 -4.75 9.08 4.86
CA SER A 457 -3.88 8.19 4.09
C SER A 457 -3.97 6.73 4.52
N GLU A 458 -4.25 6.50 5.82
CA GLU A 458 -4.45 5.15 6.33
C GLU A 458 -5.45 5.15 7.48
N TYR A 459 -6.31 4.11 7.50
CA TYR A 459 -7.17 3.73 8.61
C TYR A 459 -7.63 2.28 8.42
N GLY A 460 -7.76 1.54 9.52
CA GLY A 460 -8.17 0.15 9.46
C GLY A 460 -7.95 -0.58 10.79
N CYS A 461 -8.44 -1.79 10.88
CA CYS A 461 -8.19 -2.72 11.96
C CYS A 461 -8.12 -4.15 11.42
N GLU A 462 -7.49 -5.05 12.17
CA GLU A 462 -7.28 -6.42 11.69
C GLU A 462 -8.51 -7.29 11.92
N ALA A 463 -8.71 -8.26 11.02
CA ALA A 463 -9.70 -9.32 11.15
C ALA A 463 -9.05 -10.67 10.87
N LEU A 464 -8.94 -11.48 11.92
CA LEU A 464 -8.36 -12.80 11.91
C LEU A 464 -9.26 -13.84 12.55
N ASN A 465 -9.83 -13.55 13.71
CA ASN A 465 -10.80 -14.40 14.36
C ASN A 465 -12.11 -14.40 13.57
N TRP A 466 -12.74 -15.55 13.50
CA TRP A 466 -13.93 -15.77 12.70
C TRP A 466 -15.23 -15.47 13.42
N HIS A 467 -15.16 -15.05 14.71
CA HIS A 467 -16.36 -14.80 15.50
C HIS A 467 -16.14 -13.86 16.68
N THR A 468 -17.08 -12.96 16.89
CA THR A 468 -17.52 -12.38 18.17
C THR A 468 -18.96 -11.89 18.05
N SER A 469 -19.75 -11.99 19.10
CA SER A 469 -21.09 -11.39 19.15
C SER A 469 -21.10 -9.98 19.75
N HIS A 470 -19.98 -9.56 20.35
CA HIS A 470 -19.82 -8.26 21.02
C HIS A 470 -18.47 -7.66 20.68
N PRO A 471 -18.35 -6.98 19.49
CA PRO A 471 -17.09 -6.44 19.03
C PRO A 471 -16.54 -5.36 19.98
N GLU A 472 -15.26 -5.47 20.28
CA GLU A 472 -14.52 -4.56 21.16
C GLU A 472 -13.19 -4.16 20.52
N GLN A 473 -12.68 -2.99 20.89
CA GLN A 473 -11.39 -2.50 20.41
C GLN A 473 -10.27 -3.52 20.69
N GLY A 474 -9.48 -3.82 19.66
CA GLY A 474 -8.38 -4.78 19.72
C GLY A 474 -8.82 -6.23 19.66
N ASP A 475 -10.09 -6.50 19.40
CA ASP A 475 -10.59 -7.80 19.01
C ASP A 475 -10.26 -8.04 17.52
N TYR A 476 -9.62 -9.16 17.21
CA TYR A 476 -9.23 -9.54 15.83
C TYR A 476 -10.35 -10.27 15.09
N THR A 477 -11.60 -9.89 15.32
CA THR A 477 -12.75 -10.52 14.67
C THR A 477 -13.20 -9.75 13.45
N GLU A 478 -13.82 -10.46 12.52
CA GLU A 478 -14.41 -9.87 11.31
C GLU A 478 -15.57 -8.93 11.68
N GLU A 479 -16.32 -9.25 12.73
CA GLU A 479 -17.42 -8.43 13.24
C GLU A 479 -16.92 -7.09 13.80
N TYR A 480 -15.78 -7.07 14.50
CA TYR A 480 -15.19 -5.80 14.93
C TYR A 480 -14.72 -4.98 13.74
N GLN A 481 -14.07 -5.61 12.76
CA GLN A 481 -13.64 -4.91 11.56
C GLN A 481 -14.83 -4.30 10.79
N ALA A 482 -15.92 -5.04 10.63
CA ALA A 482 -17.15 -4.54 10.01
C ALA A 482 -17.73 -3.33 10.78
N TYR A 483 -17.89 -3.44 12.11
CA TYR A 483 -18.32 -2.35 12.97
C TYR A 483 -17.41 -1.12 12.88
N TYR A 484 -16.09 -1.32 12.93
CA TYR A 484 -15.11 -0.26 12.83
C TYR A 484 -15.28 0.52 11.52
N HIS A 485 -15.37 -0.18 10.39
CA HIS A 485 -15.51 0.45 9.08
C HIS A 485 -16.88 1.11 8.90
N GLU A 486 -17.98 0.54 9.41
CA GLU A 486 -19.29 1.22 9.43
C GLU A 486 -19.18 2.59 10.13
N GLU A 487 -18.57 2.62 11.33
CA GLU A 487 -18.44 3.85 12.12
C GLU A 487 -17.54 4.89 11.45
N VAL A 488 -16.43 4.45 10.80
CA VAL A 488 -15.55 5.37 10.07
C VAL A 488 -16.23 5.90 8.80
N ILE A 489 -16.93 5.06 8.04
CA ILE A 489 -17.72 5.48 6.86
C ILE A 489 -18.72 6.59 7.23
N LYS A 490 -19.46 6.42 8.35
CA LYS A 490 -20.42 7.43 8.85
C LYS A 490 -19.74 8.78 9.14
N GLN A 491 -18.50 8.76 9.58
CA GLN A 491 -17.75 9.98 9.90
C GLN A 491 -17.15 10.63 8.66
N ILE A 492 -16.62 9.82 7.71
CA ILE A 492 -16.08 10.30 6.44
C ILE A 492 -17.17 10.96 5.60
N ALA A 493 -18.35 10.34 5.50
CA ALA A 493 -19.45 10.81 4.68
C ALA A 493 -19.92 12.23 5.06
N LYS A 494 -19.77 12.62 6.33
CA LYS A 494 -20.11 13.94 6.85
C LYS A 494 -19.04 15.02 6.62
N ARG A 495 -17.91 14.67 5.96
CA ARG A 495 -16.73 15.55 5.82
C ARG A 495 -16.30 15.64 4.35
N PRO A 496 -17.04 16.37 3.51
CA PRO A 496 -16.72 16.52 2.09
C PRO A 496 -15.34 17.16 1.85
N TYR A 497 -14.82 17.93 2.82
CA TYR A 497 -13.51 18.56 2.75
C TYR A 497 -12.34 17.57 2.80
N LEU A 498 -12.55 16.30 3.19
CA LEU A 498 -11.52 15.27 3.11
C LEU A 498 -11.23 14.96 1.65
N TRP A 499 -10.07 15.43 1.15
CA TRP A 499 -9.73 15.32 -0.26
C TRP A 499 -9.61 13.88 -0.75
N ALA A 500 -9.09 12.99 0.08
CA ALA A 500 -9.03 11.54 -0.17
C ALA A 500 -9.06 10.75 1.13
N THR A 501 -9.56 9.52 1.06
CA THR A 501 -9.50 8.55 2.16
C THR A 501 -9.11 7.17 1.62
N HIS A 502 -8.08 6.55 2.21
CA HIS A 502 -7.56 5.25 1.77
C HIS A 502 -7.57 4.27 2.93
N VAL A 503 -8.33 3.20 2.78
CA VAL A 503 -8.33 2.10 3.75
C VAL A 503 -6.95 1.43 3.78
N TRP A 504 -6.45 1.16 4.95
CA TRP A 504 -5.30 0.29 5.14
C TRP A 504 -5.78 -1.09 5.59
N ASN A 505 -5.85 -2.05 4.70
CA ASN A 505 -5.39 -2.15 3.34
C ASN A 505 -6.50 -2.82 2.48
N MET A 506 -6.36 -2.85 1.16
CA MET A 506 -7.27 -3.64 0.33
C MET A 506 -7.12 -5.15 0.58
N PHE A 507 -5.88 -5.61 0.70
CA PHE A 507 -5.52 -7.01 0.90
C PHE A 507 -4.73 -7.19 2.18
N ASP A 508 -4.89 -8.32 2.84
CA ASP A 508 -3.90 -8.79 3.82
C ASP A 508 -2.55 -8.92 3.09
N PHE A 509 -1.45 -8.71 3.81
CA PHE A 509 -0.10 -8.73 3.23
C PHE A 509 0.94 -9.24 4.24
N ALA A 510 2.07 -9.69 3.73
CA ALA A 510 3.15 -10.19 4.57
C ALA A 510 4.03 -9.06 5.13
N ALA A 511 4.37 -9.22 6.38
CA ALA A 511 5.30 -8.37 7.13
C ALA A 511 6.07 -9.24 8.11
N ASP A 512 7.12 -9.90 7.65
CA ASP A 512 7.83 -10.95 8.38
C ASP A 512 8.27 -10.55 9.80
N ALA A 513 8.63 -9.29 9.99
CA ALA A 513 8.99 -8.72 11.29
C ALA A 513 7.80 -8.50 12.24
N ARG A 514 6.55 -8.68 11.76
CA ARG A 514 5.36 -8.34 12.52
C ARG A 514 5.02 -9.40 13.55
N ALA A 515 4.86 -8.97 14.81
CA ALA A 515 4.45 -9.80 15.93
C ALA A 515 3.61 -8.98 16.90
N GLU A 516 2.47 -8.45 16.43
CA GLU A 516 1.56 -7.57 17.20
C GLU A 516 0.37 -8.31 17.82
N GLY A 517 0.39 -9.61 17.84
CA GLY A 517 -0.74 -10.48 18.12
C GLY A 517 -1.45 -10.89 16.83
N GLY A 518 -2.27 -11.92 16.87
CA GLY A 518 -2.76 -12.57 15.66
C GLY A 518 -1.69 -13.47 15.05
N GLU A 519 -1.70 -13.61 13.74
CA GLU A 519 -0.72 -14.42 13.00
C GLU A 519 0.60 -13.64 12.85
N ASN A 520 1.72 -14.28 13.22
CA ASN A 520 3.04 -13.69 13.06
C ASN A 520 3.39 -13.61 11.56
N GLY A 521 4.14 -12.57 11.20
CA GLY A 521 4.57 -12.36 9.82
C GLY A 521 3.48 -11.79 8.90
N MET A 522 2.28 -11.53 9.42
CA MET A 522 1.14 -11.08 8.61
C MET A 522 0.46 -9.82 9.15
N ASN A 523 -0.03 -8.99 8.24
CA ASN A 523 -0.91 -7.87 8.53
C ASN A 523 -2.30 -8.16 7.96
N HIS A 524 -3.29 -8.33 8.85
CA HIS A 524 -4.66 -8.71 8.50
C HIS A 524 -5.64 -7.53 8.45
N LYS A 525 -5.16 -6.32 8.17
CA LYS A 525 -6.02 -5.14 7.97
C LYS A 525 -6.70 -5.12 6.60
N GLY A 526 -6.42 -6.09 5.73
CA GLY A 526 -7.07 -6.23 4.43
C GLY A 526 -8.59 -6.35 4.53
N LEU A 527 -9.29 -5.79 3.54
CA LEU A 527 -10.71 -6.04 3.30
C LEU A 527 -10.93 -7.40 2.60
N VAL A 528 -9.87 -7.93 2.01
CA VAL A 528 -9.79 -9.23 1.33
C VAL A 528 -8.57 -9.98 1.85
N THR A 529 -8.67 -11.30 1.98
CA THR A 529 -7.58 -12.16 2.45
C THR A 529 -6.35 -12.12 1.53
N PHE A 530 -5.18 -12.51 2.06
CA PHE A 530 -3.89 -12.48 1.35
C PHE A 530 -3.91 -13.27 0.04
N ASP A 531 -4.65 -14.38 -0.01
CA ASP A 531 -4.82 -15.24 -1.19
C ASP A 531 -5.93 -14.78 -2.16
N ARG A 532 -6.58 -13.65 -1.88
CA ARG A 532 -7.71 -13.04 -2.63
C ARG A 532 -8.99 -13.88 -2.67
N LYS A 533 -9.06 -14.99 -1.94
CA LYS A 533 -10.19 -15.93 -2.02
C LYS A 533 -11.39 -15.52 -1.19
N TYR A 534 -11.19 -14.72 -0.14
CA TYR A 534 -12.27 -14.33 0.75
C TYR A 534 -12.36 -12.82 0.92
N LYS A 535 -13.53 -12.28 0.61
CA LYS A 535 -13.92 -10.88 0.88
C LYS A 535 -14.53 -10.84 2.28
N LYS A 536 -13.94 -10.05 3.19
CA LYS A 536 -14.43 -9.88 4.56
C LYS A 536 -15.69 -9.00 4.55
N ASP A 537 -16.49 -9.04 5.62
CA ASP A 537 -17.72 -8.24 5.71
C ASP A 537 -17.48 -6.75 5.47
N SER A 538 -16.35 -6.23 5.91
CA SER A 538 -15.95 -4.84 5.67
C SER A 538 -15.81 -4.48 4.17
N PHE A 539 -15.41 -5.41 3.30
CA PHE A 539 -15.43 -5.22 1.84
C PHE A 539 -16.84 -4.90 1.35
N TYR A 540 -17.83 -5.66 1.81
CA TYR A 540 -19.23 -5.47 1.43
C TYR A 540 -19.85 -4.20 2.01
N ALA A 541 -19.35 -3.72 3.17
CA ALA A 541 -19.75 -2.41 3.71
C ALA A 541 -19.35 -1.28 2.75
N TYR A 542 -18.12 -1.31 2.22
CA TYR A 542 -17.66 -0.36 1.21
C TYR A 542 -18.38 -0.54 -0.11
N GLN A 543 -18.60 -1.77 -0.57
CA GLN A 543 -19.34 -2.04 -1.80
C GLN A 543 -20.77 -1.49 -1.73
N ALA A 544 -21.44 -1.67 -0.61
CA ALA A 544 -22.77 -1.08 -0.40
C ALA A 544 -22.77 0.45 -0.40
N TRP A 545 -21.67 1.07 0.10
CA TRP A 545 -21.56 2.52 0.16
C TRP A 545 -21.11 3.16 -1.16
N LEU A 546 -20.21 2.53 -1.90
CA LEU A 546 -19.51 3.13 -3.05
C LEU A 546 -20.00 2.64 -4.41
N SER A 547 -20.40 1.37 -4.50
CA SER A 547 -20.75 0.77 -5.79
C SER A 547 -22.09 1.26 -6.32
N LYS A 548 -22.13 1.54 -7.62
CA LYS A 548 -23.39 1.83 -8.37
C LYS A 548 -24.12 0.54 -8.79
N LYS A 549 -23.44 -0.62 -8.75
CA LYS A 549 -24.04 -1.92 -9.10
C LYS A 549 -24.85 -2.44 -7.91
N PRO A 550 -26.09 -2.94 -8.13
CA PRO A 550 -26.88 -3.53 -7.07
C PRO A 550 -26.12 -4.65 -6.36
N MET A 551 -26.13 -4.66 -5.03
CA MET A 551 -25.50 -5.68 -4.21
C MET A 551 -26.34 -6.01 -2.98
N LEU A 552 -26.16 -7.20 -2.42
CA LEU A 552 -26.79 -7.67 -1.19
C LEU A 552 -25.86 -8.68 -0.50
N HIS A 553 -25.62 -8.50 0.80
CA HIS A 553 -24.77 -9.39 1.59
C HIS A 553 -25.24 -9.49 3.03
N ILE A 554 -25.40 -10.73 3.51
CA ILE A 554 -25.58 -11.03 4.93
C ILE A 554 -24.20 -11.17 5.58
N CYS A 555 -23.92 -10.40 6.62
CA CYS A 555 -22.66 -10.47 7.34
C CYS A 555 -22.57 -11.69 8.27
N ALA A 556 -21.35 -11.95 8.77
CA ALA A 556 -21.04 -12.97 9.76
C ALA A 556 -21.45 -14.40 9.34
N LYS A 557 -21.32 -14.73 8.05
CA LYS A 557 -21.65 -16.08 7.53
C LYS A 557 -20.78 -17.19 8.12
N ARG A 558 -19.59 -16.86 8.62
CA ARG A 558 -18.69 -17.82 9.27
C ARG A 558 -19.09 -18.13 10.72
N TYR A 559 -19.83 -17.23 11.36
CA TYR A 559 -20.36 -17.42 12.71
C TYR A 559 -21.66 -18.21 12.64
N VAL A 560 -21.56 -19.53 12.44
CA VAL A 560 -22.69 -20.45 12.33
C VAL A 560 -23.20 -20.85 13.70
N ASP A 561 -22.33 -21.35 14.60
CA ASP A 561 -22.69 -21.80 15.95
C ASP A 561 -22.79 -20.59 16.89
N ARG A 562 -24.00 -20.27 17.34
CA ARG A 562 -24.29 -19.10 18.17
C ARG A 562 -24.88 -19.49 19.51
N VAL A 563 -24.37 -18.95 20.60
CA VAL A 563 -24.78 -19.27 21.97
C VAL A 563 -25.86 -18.34 22.53
N GLU A 564 -26.04 -17.16 21.96
CA GLU A 564 -27.04 -16.18 22.35
C GLU A 564 -28.46 -16.60 21.95
N ASP A 565 -29.46 -16.24 22.74
CA ASP A 565 -30.88 -16.54 22.45
C ASP A 565 -31.47 -15.61 21.39
N VAL A 566 -30.94 -14.39 21.28
CA VAL A 566 -31.24 -13.44 20.21
C VAL A 566 -29.92 -13.02 19.59
N THR A 567 -29.79 -13.26 18.30
CA THR A 567 -28.56 -12.94 17.55
C THR A 567 -28.76 -11.70 16.70
N LYS A 568 -27.72 -10.89 16.59
CA LYS A 568 -27.69 -9.75 15.67
C LYS A 568 -27.30 -10.25 14.26
N VAL A 569 -28.06 -9.80 13.26
CA VAL A 569 -27.78 -10.07 11.86
C VAL A 569 -27.68 -8.73 11.14
N THR A 570 -26.51 -8.48 10.55
CA THR A 570 -26.26 -7.30 9.74
C THR A 570 -26.38 -7.67 8.26
N VAL A 571 -27.03 -6.81 7.49
CA VAL A 571 -27.20 -6.96 6.05
C VAL A 571 -26.73 -5.67 5.38
N TYR A 572 -25.87 -5.78 4.38
CA TYR A 572 -25.43 -4.68 3.55
C TYR A 572 -26.10 -4.73 2.19
N THR A 573 -26.68 -3.62 1.76
CA THR A 573 -27.21 -3.44 0.40
C THR A 573 -27.32 -1.97 0.05
N ASN A 574 -27.01 -1.62 -1.20
CA ASN A 574 -27.19 -0.25 -1.73
C ASN A 574 -28.63 0.01 -2.22
N LEU A 575 -29.50 -1.00 -2.18
CA LEU A 575 -30.91 -0.86 -2.53
C LEU A 575 -31.72 -0.18 -1.43
N ASP A 576 -32.91 0.33 -1.78
CA ASP A 576 -33.71 1.19 -0.88
C ASP A 576 -34.36 0.45 0.28
N GLU A 577 -34.55 -0.87 0.16
CA GLU A 577 -35.14 -1.68 1.22
C GLU A 577 -34.64 -3.12 1.19
N VAL A 578 -34.66 -3.78 2.34
CA VAL A 578 -34.33 -5.21 2.49
C VAL A 578 -35.31 -5.87 3.44
N GLU A 579 -35.68 -7.10 3.14
CA GLU A 579 -36.45 -7.98 4.03
C GLU A 579 -35.62 -9.19 4.41
N LEU A 580 -35.56 -9.48 5.72
CA LEU A 580 -34.87 -10.66 6.23
C LEU A 580 -35.90 -11.72 6.65
N PHE A 581 -35.62 -12.96 6.28
CA PHE A 581 -36.40 -14.14 6.65
C PHE A 581 -35.56 -15.09 7.49
N ALA A 582 -36.18 -15.75 8.46
CA ALA A 582 -35.62 -16.84 9.22
C ALA A 582 -36.53 -18.06 9.06
N ASN A 583 -36.00 -19.16 8.52
CA ASN A 583 -36.77 -20.39 8.19
C ASN A 583 -38.05 -20.11 7.36
N GLY A 584 -38.00 -19.12 6.47
CA GLY A 584 -39.11 -18.72 5.62
C GLY A 584 -40.10 -17.73 6.25
N GLU A 585 -40.01 -17.44 7.55
CA GLU A 585 -40.81 -16.44 8.22
C GLU A 585 -40.10 -15.06 8.19
N SER A 586 -40.83 -13.99 7.88
CA SER A 586 -40.29 -12.64 7.87
C SER A 586 -39.91 -12.18 9.25
N VAL A 587 -38.64 -11.84 9.44
CA VAL A 587 -38.11 -11.17 10.64
C VAL A 587 -38.46 -9.68 10.62
N GLY A 588 -38.60 -9.12 9.42
CA GLY A 588 -38.98 -7.74 9.21
C GLY A 588 -38.40 -7.16 7.93
N LYS A 589 -39.00 -6.07 7.51
CA LYS A 589 -38.60 -5.29 6.35
C LYS A 589 -38.09 -3.92 6.80
N LYS A 590 -36.93 -3.51 6.32
CA LYS A 590 -36.31 -2.23 6.66
C LYS A 590 -36.00 -1.42 5.42
N LYS A 591 -36.22 -0.10 5.50
CA LYS A 591 -35.82 0.86 4.47
C LYS A 591 -34.43 1.40 4.78
N LYS A 592 -33.70 1.74 3.71
CA LYS A 592 -32.37 2.36 3.82
C LYS A 592 -32.49 3.67 4.59
N GLY A 593 -31.64 3.80 5.62
CA GLY A 593 -31.43 5.04 6.34
C GLY A 593 -30.44 5.97 5.65
N GLU A 594 -29.66 6.72 6.41
CA GLU A 594 -28.57 7.55 5.90
C GLU A 594 -27.46 6.68 5.25
N PHE A 595 -27.27 5.47 5.76
CA PHE A 595 -26.24 4.51 5.31
C PHE A 595 -26.83 3.17 4.90
N PRO A 596 -26.16 2.41 4.04
CA PRO A 596 -26.65 1.15 3.48
C PRO A 596 -26.42 -0.04 4.42
N PHE A 597 -26.55 0.15 5.73
CA PHE A 597 -26.31 -0.83 6.78
C PHE A 597 -27.60 -1.15 7.51
N PHE A 598 -28.02 -2.42 7.51
CA PHE A 598 -29.28 -2.85 8.09
C PHE A 598 -29.01 -3.87 9.20
N HIS A 599 -29.50 -3.60 10.41
CA HIS A 599 -29.29 -4.46 11.57
C HIS A 599 -30.61 -5.05 12.02
N PHE A 600 -30.66 -6.37 12.16
CA PHE A 600 -31.82 -7.12 12.61
C PHE A 600 -31.49 -7.87 13.91
N GLU A 601 -32.51 -8.12 14.71
CA GLU A 601 -32.48 -9.04 15.85
C GLU A 601 -33.28 -10.29 15.46
N VAL A 602 -32.63 -11.46 15.53
CA VAL A 602 -33.21 -12.74 15.12
C VAL A 602 -33.21 -13.67 16.31
N LYS A 603 -34.35 -14.28 16.59
CA LYS A 603 -34.46 -15.34 17.60
C LYS A 603 -33.61 -16.53 17.13
N ASN A 604 -32.74 -17.01 18.00
CA ASN A 604 -31.78 -18.07 17.68
C ASN A 604 -32.27 -19.39 18.31
N GLU A 605 -32.97 -20.20 17.55
CA GLU A 605 -33.57 -21.46 17.96
C GLU A 605 -33.27 -22.58 16.96
N GLY A 606 -32.49 -23.58 17.39
CA GLY A 606 -32.14 -24.71 16.52
C GLY A 606 -31.31 -24.29 15.28
N GLU A 607 -31.56 -24.95 14.18
CA GLU A 607 -30.97 -24.61 12.88
C GLU A 607 -31.86 -23.57 12.17
N THR A 608 -31.27 -22.48 11.74
CA THR A 608 -31.99 -21.38 11.09
C THR A 608 -31.31 -20.99 9.78
N THR A 609 -32.08 -21.05 8.70
CA THR A 609 -31.72 -20.48 7.41
C THR A 609 -32.16 -19.03 7.36
N LEU A 610 -31.20 -18.13 7.25
CA LEU A 610 -31.42 -16.71 7.03
C LEU A 610 -31.44 -16.43 5.52
N VAL A 611 -32.45 -15.70 5.05
CA VAL A 611 -32.56 -15.27 3.66
C VAL A 611 -32.85 -13.78 3.64
N ALA A 612 -31.94 -12.99 3.07
CA ALA A 612 -32.18 -11.58 2.80
C ALA A 612 -32.66 -11.39 1.35
N LYS A 613 -33.63 -10.51 1.15
CA LYS A 613 -34.13 -10.15 -0.19
C LYS A 613 -34.16 -8.63 -0.34
N ALA A 614 -33.60 -8.14 -1.45
CA ALA A 614 -33.60 -6.71 -1.80
C ALA A 614 -33.70 -6.59 -3.33
N GLY A 615 -34.80 -6.00 -3.84
CA GLY A 615 -35.13 -6.03 -5.27
C GLY A 615 -35.18 -7.48 -5.79
N ASP A 616 -34.43 -7.75 -6.84
CA ASP A 616 -34.29 -9.10 -7.43
C ASP A 616 -33.14 -9.92 -6.82
N LEU A 617 -32.42 -9.36 -5.84
CA LEU A 617 -31.28 -10.03 -5.20
C LEU A 617 -31.72 -10.85 -4.00
N THR A 618 -31.07 -11.99 -3.81
CA THR A 618 -31.23 -12.86 -2.64
C THR A 618 -29.86 -13.28 -2.15
N ASP A 619 -29.68 -13.27 -0.82
CA ASP A 619 -28.47 -13.80 -0.18
C ASP A 619 -28.87 -14.67 1.03
N GLU A 620 -28.09 -15.71 1.32
CA GLU A 620 -28.40 -16.71 2.31
C GLU A 620 -27.25 -16.91 3.29
N ALA A 621 -27.61 -17.25 4.53
CA ALA A 621 -26.68 -17.65 5.57
C ALA A 621 -27.32 -18.72 6.47
N GLN A 622 -26.49 -19.56 7.07
CA GLN A 622 -26.94 -20.58 8.04
C GLN A 622 -26.43 -20.20 9.42
N ILE A 623 -27.31 -20.31 10.42
CA ILE A 623 -26.94 -20.19 11.83
C ILE A 623 -27.53 -21.35 12.61
N ARG A 624 -26.92 -21.67 13.75
CA ARG A 624 -27.35 -22.78 14.61
C ARG A 624 -27.19 -22.38 16.08
N LYS A 625 -28.25 -22.57 16.85
CA LYS A 625 -28.21 -22.43 18.31
C LYS A 625 -27.40 -23.57 18.92
N VAL A 626 -26.43 -23.25 19.74
CA VAL A 626 -25.63 -24.20 20.50
C VAL A 626 -25.60 -23.81 21.96
N ASP A 627 -25.50 -24.81 22.87
CA ASP A 627 -25.45 -24.56 24.31
C ASP A 627 -24.07 -24.10 24.79
N LYS A 628 -23.02 -24.42 24.05
CA LYS A 628 -21.65 -24.11 24.39
C LYS A 628 -20.95 -23.41 23.19
N PHE A 629 -20.14 -22.44 23.55
CA PHE A 629 -19.32 -21.73 22.56
C PHE A 629 -18.44 -22.71 21.76
N ASN A 630 -18.39 -22.52 20.46
CA ASN A 630 -17.52 -23.32 19.59
C ASN A 630 -16.08 -22.78 19.67
N GLU A 631 -15.22 -23.55 20.34
CA GLU A 631 -13.81 -23.16 20.57
C GLU A 631 -12.98 -23.08 19.28
N ASP A 632 -13.47 -23.60 18.15
CA ASP A 632 -12.81 -23.46 16.87
C ASP A 632 -12.89 -22.03 16.29
N TYR A 633 -13.78 -21.19 16.84
CA TYR A 633 -13.85 -19.77 16.52
C TYR A 633 -12.80 -18.93 17.27
N ARG A 634 -12.01 -19.52 18.14
CA ARG A 634 -10.90 -18.87 18.81
C ARG A 634 -9.60 -19.10 18.08
N LEU A 635 -8.79 -18.08 17.98
CA LEU A 635 -7.41 -18.23 17.54
C LEU A 635 -6.64 -19.06 18.58
N LYS A 636 -5.99 -20.14 18.13
CA LYS A 636 -5.32 -21.13 18.98
C LYS A 636 -3.82 -20.89 19.14
N GLU A 637 -3.24 -19.90 18.50
CA GLU A 637 -1.81 -19.63 18.52
C GLU A 637 -1.35 -19.07 19.88
N GLU A 638 -0.19 -19.55 20.37
CA GLU A 638 0.43 -19.05 21.60
C GLU A 638 0.81 -17.57 21.46
N GLY A 639 0.42 -16.76 22.43
CA GLY A 639 0.67 -15.33 22.44
C GLY A 639 -0.30 -14.52 21.60
N ALA A 640 -1.21 -15.19 20.89
CA ALA A 640 -2.21 -14.55 20.08
C ALA A 640 -3.36 -13.96 20.90
N VAL A 641 -4.14 -13.20 20.24
CA VAL A 641 -5.34 -12.46 20.60
C VAL A 641 -6.06 -12.93 21.86
N ILE A 642 -6.19 -12.01 22.82
CA ILE A 642 -7.12 -12.17 23.95
C ILE A 642 -8.45 -11.60 23.49
N ASN A 643 -9.47 -12.45 23.40
CA ASN A 643 -10.81 -12.00 23.08
C ASN A 643 -11.35 -11.08 24.19
N TRP A 644 -12.18 -10.13 23.83
CA TRP A 644 -12.72 -9.12 24.74
C TRP A 644 -13.41 -9.73 25.99
N PHE A 645 -14.10 -10.85 25.84
CA PHE A 645 -14.81 -11.53 26.94
C PHE A 645 -13.89 -12.27 27.92
N GLU A 646 -12.60 -12.38 27.64
CA GLU A 646 -11.61 -12.94 28.56
C GLU A 646 -10.99 -11.87 29.47
N ILE A 647 -11.28 -10.58 29.22
CA ILE A 647 -10.73 -9.46 29.96
C ILE A 647 -11.80 -8.90 30.88
N GLU A 648 -11.59 -9.03 32.20
CA GLU A 648 -12.46 -8.37 33.17
C GLU A 648 -12.23 -6.84 33.13
N THR A 649 -13.31 -6.09 32.95
CA THR A 649 -13.31 -4.62 32.93
C THR A 649 -14.31 -4.06 33.95
N PRO A 650 -14.02 -4.13 35.25
CA PRO A 650 -14.95 -3.65 36.28
C PRO A 650 -15.20 -2.14 36.14
N ALA A 651 -16.45 -1.71 36.21
CA ALA A 651 -16.81 -0.30 36.09
C ALA A 651 -16.06 0.56 37.13
N GLY A 652 -15.44 1.63 36.71
CA GLY A 652 -14.69 2.56 37.56
C GLY A 652 -13.29 2.09 37.97
N TYR A 653 -12.79 1.00 37.40
CA TYR A 653 -11.41 0.53 37.59
C TYR A 653 -10.65 0.47 36.25
N TYR A 654 -9.32 0.56 36.32
CA TYR A 654 -8.48 0.36 35.14
C TYR A 654 -8.41 -1.11 34.72
N SER A 655 -8.25 -1.33 33.43
CA SER A 655 -8.03 -2.64 32.80
C SER A 655 -6.91 -2.53 31.77
N VAL A 656 -6.51 -3.63 31.15
CA VAL A 656 -5.58 -3.62 29.99
C VAL A 656 -6.16 -2.96 28.74
N ASN A 657 -7.48 -2.73 28.71
CA ASN A 657 -8.15 -1.98 27.65
C ASN A 657 -8.02 -0.45 27.81
N ASP A 658 -7.59 0.03 28.97
CA ASP A 658 -7.33 1.46 29.17
C ASP A 658 -5.97 1.88 28.58
N THR A 659 -5.87 3.15 28.15
CA THR A 659 -4.62 3.66 27.61
C THR A 659 -3.55 3.84 28.69
N LEU A 660 -2.29 3.70 28.30
CA LEU A 660 -1.17 4.02 29.21
C LEU A 660 -1.26 5.48 29.69
N GLY A 661 -1.73 6.41 28.86
CA GLY A 661 -1.92 7.81 29.19
C GLY A 661 -2.95 8.00 30.32
N ASP A 662 -4.08 7.32 30.24
CA ASP A 662 -5.13 7.36 31.25
C ASP A 662 -4.64 6.83 32.59
N ILE A 663 -3.95 5.69 32.57
CA ILE A 663 -3.37 5.10 33.77
C ILE A 663 -2.32 6.05 34.39
N LEU A 664 -1.44 6.62 33.58
CA LEU A 664 -0.41 7.56 34.02
C LEU A 664 -0.98 8.91 34.49
N SER A 665 -2.24 9.23 34.21
CA SER A 665 -2.90 10.46 34.66
C SER A 665 -3.15 10.50 36.15
N THR A 666 -3.20 9.33 36.83
CA THR A 666 -3.48 9.21 38.26
C THR A 666 -2.25 8.80 39.05
N PHE A 667 -2.16 9.24 40.33
CA PHE A 667 -1.01 8.86 41.20
C PHE A 667 -0.95 7.34 41.44
N ARG A 668 -2.10 6.69 41.67
CA ARG A 668 -2.17 5.23 41.87
C ARG A 668 -1.84 4.47 40.55
N GLY A 669 -2.25 5.03 39.42
CA GLY A 669 -1.92 4.49 38.10
C GLY A 669 -0.41 4.57 37.82
N LYS A 670 0.25 5.68 38.17
CA LYS A 670 1.72 5.81 38.06
C LYS A 670 2.45 4.75 38.87
N ILE A 671 2.01 4.46 40.11
CA ILE A 671 2.59 3.37 40.93
C ILE A 671 2.36 2.03 40.26
N CYS A 672 1.16 1.79 39.69
CA CYS A 672 0.85 0.56 38.98
C CYS A 672 1.71 0.41 37.71
N ALA A 673 1.91 1.48 36.94
CA ALA A 673 2.77 1.49 35.76
C ALA A 673 4.23 1.16 36.09
N VAL A 674 4.77 1.65 37.22
CA VAL A 674 6.13 1.29 37.67
C VAL A 674 6.22 -0.21 37.98
N LYS A 675 5.19 -0.79 38.65
CA LYS A 675 5.15 -2.25 38.90
C LYS A 675 5.05 -3.05 37.59
N LEU A 676 4.29 -2.53 36.63
CA LEU A 676 4.18 -3.11 35.29
C LEU A 676 5.54 -3.13 34.58
N LEU A 677 6.24 -2.00 34.56
CA LEU A 677 7.58 -1.89 33.99
C LEU A 677 8.59 -2.85 34.63
N LEU A 678 8.51 -3.05 35.95
CA LEU A 678 9.36 -4.04 36.63
C LEU A 678 9.03 -5.49 36.25
N LYS A 679 7.74 -5.82 36.08
CA LYS A 679 7.30 -7.14 35.56
C LYS A 679 7.77 -7.33 34.11
N MET A 680 7.60 -6.32 33.26
CA MET A 680 8.06 -6.33 31.88
C MET A 680 9.58 -6.54 31.79
N LYS A 681 10.37 -5.83 32.60
CA LYS A 681 11.82 -6.00 32.65
C LYS A 681 12.21 -7.43 33.00
N LYS A 682 11.47 -8.09 33.89
CA LYS A 682 11.71 -9.49 34.27
C LYS A 682 11.36 -10.45 33.13
N ALA A 683 10.26 -10.22 32.42
CA ALA A 683 9.85 -11.03 31.26
C ALA A 683 10.78 -10.86 30.03
N LEU A 684 11.39 -9.66 29.89
CA LEU A 684 12.32 -9.34 28.80
C LEU A 684 13.77 -9.73 29.05
N THR A 685 14.11 -10.24 30.26
CA THR A 685 15.45 -10.78 30.57
C THR A 685 15.44 -12.29 30.35
N PRO A 686 16.19 -12.82 29.36
CA PRO A 686 16.25 -14.27 29.13
C PRO A 686 16.86 -14.99 30.31
N ASP A 687 16.17 -15.96 30.89
CA ASP A 687 16.73 -16.97 31.76
C ASP A 687 17.49 -17.99 30.89
N GLY A 688 18.78 -17.74 30.60
CA GLY A 688 19.65 -18.64 29.87
C GLY A 688 21.13 -18.34 30.12
N PRO A 689 22.04 -19.34 30.01
CA PRO A 689 23.47 -19.13 30.28
C PRO A 689 24.05 -18.12 29.31
N LYS A 690 24.76 -17.12 29.86
CA LYS A 690 25.38 -15.99 29.14
C LYS A 690 26.29 -16.48 28.02
N GLN A 691 25.82 -16.52 26.79
CA GLN A 691 26.71 -16.54 25.64
C GLN A 691 27.42 -15.18 25.53
N LYS A 692 28.73 -15.20 25.61
CA LYS A 692 29.59 -14.05 25.35
C LYS A 692 29.52 -13.70 23.85
N GLY A 693 28.66 -12.77 23.47
CA GLY A 693 28.57 -12.23 22.13
C GLY A 693 27.44 -11.24 22.03
N LYS A 694 27.77 -9.98 21.76
CA LYS A 694 26.95 -8.77 21.47
C LYS A 694 25.53 -8.77 22.04
N LYS A 695 25.30 -7.94 23.07
CA LYS A 695 23.97 -7.57 23.55
C LYS A 695 23.15 -7.01 22.38
N LYS A 696 22.26 -7.81 21.82
CA LYS A 696 21.11 -7.24 21.07
C LYS A 696 20.27 -6.49 22.11
N GLY A 697 20.20 -5.17 22.03
CA GLY A 697 19.28 -4.36 22.84
C GLY A 697 17.85 -4.78 22.48
N ALA A 698 16.94 -4.76 23.45
CA ALA A 698 15.52 -4.98 23.17
C ALA A 698 15.04 -3.95 22.17
N GLU A 699 14.47 -4.40 21.07
CA GLU A 699 13.87 -3.57 20.02
C GLU A 699 12.36 -3.56 20.21
N VAL A 700 11.75 -2.40 20.03
CA VAL A 700 10.29 -2.20 20.02
C VAL A 700 9.97 -1.56 18.67
N MET A 701 9.14 -2.20 17.85
CA MET A 701 8.78 -1.74 16.49
C MET A 701 10.03 -1.48 15.59
N GLY A 702 11.10 -2.27 15.72
CA GLY A 702 12.35 -2.09 14.98
C GLY A 702 13.26 -0.96 15.50
N PHE A 703 12.92 -0.32 16.64
CA PHE A 703 13.73 0.72 17.28
C PHE A 703 14.40 0.18 18.56
N LYS A 704 15.65 0.58 18.78
CA LYS A 704 16.33 0.27 20.04
C LYS A 704 15.72 1.10 21.18
N LEU A 705 15.65 0.54 22.38
CA LEU A 705 15.18 1.24 23.58
C LEU A 705 15.93 2.58 23.83
N SER A 706 17.18 2.69 23.35
CA SER A 706 17.97 3.91 23.41
C SER A 706 17.44 5.04 22.50
N ASP A 707 16.63 4.71 21.52
CA ASP A 707 16.15 5.63 20.48
C ASP A 707 14.73 6.17 20.81
N ILE A 708 14.17 5.76 21.97
CA ILE A 708 12.86 6.21 22.44
C ILE A 708 12.93 7.69 22.82
N ASN A 709 12.24 8.51 22.05
CA ASN A 709 12.12 9.96 22.29
C ASN A 709 10.72 10.35 22.82
N LYS A 710 10.52 11.65 23.02
CA LYS A 710 9.27 12.21 23.55
C LYS A 710 8.06 11.84 22.67
N THR A 711 8.23 11.87 21.35
CA THR A 711 7.15 11.57 20.38
C THR A 711 6.72 10.10 20.49
N MET A 712 7.68 9.18 20.59
CA MET A 712 7.39 7.75 20.82
C MET A 712 6.72 7.52 22.18
N ILE A 713 7.14 8.22 23.22
CA ILE A 713 6.49 8.13 24.53
C ILE A 713 5.05 8.63 24.46
N ASP A 714 4.81 9.74 23.76
CA ASP A 714 3.45 10.29 23.61
C ASP A 714 2.56 9.38 22.75
N MET A 715 3.12 8.75 21.74
CA MET A 715 2.44 7.70 20.95
C MET A 715 2.09 6.48 21.83
N LEU A 716 3.05 5.97 22.61
CA LEU A 716 2.83 4.83 23.50
C LEU A 716 1.78 5.12 24.58
N LYS A 717 1.63 6.38 25.01
CA LYS A 717 0.55 6.79 25.92
C LYS A 717 -0.84 6.62 25.31
N GLY A 718 -0.99 6.74 24.00
CA GLY A 718 -2.22 6.54 23.27
C GLY A 718 -2.62 5.06 23.13
N PHE A 719 -1.68 4.13 23.30
CA PHE A 719 -1.96 2.70 23.19
C PHE A 719 -2.63 2.16 24.44
N THR A 720 -3.56 1.22 24.27
CA THR A 720 -4.04 0.40 25.39
C THR A 720 -2.89 -0.45 25.92
N VAL A 721 -2.94 -0.77 27.23
CA VAL A 721 -1.92 -1.63 27.84
C VAL A 721 -1.84 -2.99 27.11
N LYS A 722 -3.01 -3.56 26.76
CA LYS A 722 -3.10 -4.80 26.00
C LYS A 722 -2.32 -4.69 24.68
N ARG A 723 -2.57 -3.66 23.89
CA ARG A 723 -1.90 -3.45 22.61
C ARG A 723 -0.38 -3.26 22.80
N GLY A 724 0.04 -2.44 23.75
CA GLY A 724 1.45 -2.24 24.05
C GLY A 724 2.18 -3.52 24.47
N LEU A 725 1.51 -4.44 25.18
CA LEU A 725 2.09 -5.74 25.54
C LEU A 725 2.17 -6.68 24.34
N MET A 726 1.16 -6.69 23.47
CA MET A 726 1.15 -7.52 22.26
C MET A 726 2.23 -7.10 21.26
N MET A 727 2.47 -5.80 21.07
CA MET A 727 3.52 -5.25 20.20
C MET A 727 4.95 -5.58 20.66
N LEU A 728 5.14 -6.14 21.86
CA LEU A 728 6.43 -6.65 22.34
C LEU A 728 6.75 -8.07 21.83
N GLY A 729 6.07 -8.52 20.81
CA GLY A 729 6.43 -9.68 20.03
C GLY A 729 6.33 -11.01 20.76
N GLY A 730 5.13 -11.41 21.19
CA GLY A 730 4.90 -12.74 21.79
C GLY A 730 5.65 -13.03 23.10
N LYS A 731 6.33 -12.02 23.68
CA LYS A 731 7.11 -12.15 24.92
C LYS A 731 6.23 -12.23 26.18
N PHE A 732 4.94 -12.03 26.02
CA PHE A 732 3.95 -12.15 27.09
C PHE A 732 2.93 -13.23 26.74
N THR A 733 2.76 -14.19 27.64
CA THR A 733 1.70 -15.18 27.51
C THR A 733 0.34 -14.56 27.85
N LYS A 734 -0.74 -15.21 27.41
CA LYS A 734 -2.10 -14.85 27.75
C LYS A 734 -2.31 -14.71 29.28
N GLU A 735 -1.82 -15.68 30.06
CA GLU A 735 -1.88 -15.69 31.52
C GLU A 735 -1.20 -14.46 32.12
N GLN A 736 -0.04 -14.07 31.59
CA GLN A 736 0.69 -12.88 32.05
C GLN A 736 -0.09 -11.59 31.77
N ILE A 737 -0.78 -11.50 30.63
CA ILE A 737 -1.63 -10.34 30.31
C ILE A 737 -2.84 -10.30 31.24
N LEU A 738 -3.49 -11.45 31.50
CA LEU A 738 -4.61 -11.54 32.44
C LEU A 738 -4.18 -11.21 33.89
N GLU A 739 -2.97 -11.59 34.33
CA GLU A 739 -2.43 -11.15 35.61
C GLU A 739 -2.22 -9.63 35.68
N ILE A 740 -1.76 -9.02 34.60
CA ILE A 740 -1.61 -7.57 34.48
C ILE A 740 -2.98 -6.91 34.57
N ASN A 741 -3.98 -7.47 33.89
CA ASN A 741 -5.36 -6.98 33.97
C ASN A 741 -5.89 -7.04 35.40
N ALA A 742 -5.75 -8.18 36.09
CA ALA A 742 -6.16 -8.34 37.48
C ALA A 742 -5.44 -7.36 38.43
N MET A 743 -4.24 -6.94 38.13
CA MET A 743 -3.51 -5.91 38.86
C MET A 743 -4.08 -4.51 38.61
N LEU A 744 -4.46 -4.19 37.38
CA LEU A 744 -5.08 -2.93 36.99
C LEU A 744 -6.49 -2.81 37.55
N ASN A 745 -7.27 -3.90 37.61
CA ASN A 745 -8.62 -3.96 38.18
C ASN A 745 -8.68 -3.61 39.66
N LYS A 746 -7.54 -3.51 40.36
CA LYS A 746 -7.45 -3.03 41.75
C LYS A 746 -7.25 -1.51 41.85
N VAL A 747 -7.07 -0.82 40.72
CA VAL A 747 -6.79 0.62 40.68
C VAL A 747 -8.05 1.37 40.19
N LYS A 748 -8.67 2.17 41.06
CA LYS A 748 -9.80 3.01 40.68
C LYS A 748 -9.41 4.08 39.67
N LYS A 749 -10.25 4.27 38.67
CA LYS A 749 -10.27 5.47 37.81
C LYS A 749 -10.65 6.69 38.67
N LYS A 750 -10.31 7.88 38.19
CA LYS A 750 -10.74 9.13 38.83
C LYS A 750 -12.24 9.29 38.74
#